data_b96b6708c1d36135c586c15b32b0da5e
#
_entry.id   b96b6708c1d36135c586c15b32b0da5e
#
_cell.length_a   1.000
_cell.length_b   1.000
_cell.length_c   1.000
_cell.angle_alpha   90.00
_cell.angle_beta   90.00
_cell.angle_gamma   90.00
#
_symmetry.space_group_name_H-M   'P 1'
#
loop_
_entity.id
_entity.type
_entity.pdbx_description
1 polymer ?
#
loop_
_entity_poly.entity_id
_entity_poly.type
_entity_poly.pdbx_seq_one_letter_code
_entity_poly.pdbx_strand_id
1 'polypeptide(L)'
;MHLPRPPRRRSAAWAAAAFTATALAAGVMPAVAADTPSATATAKIDSSLRSAVAKGGDATFFVNLKDQADLSGAKKQKTHAAKAKAAYKELRAHAESSQKSLASFLDKGKVGHKDFWIANTVEVTGDQDLVNELAKRSDVASIIKKQKIKLDDTETSDKKVTKSRTTSAGTDSSATGDETPEWGISNIKADQVWDQYENRGEGIVIASVDTGVQYDHPDLVKQYRGNNGDGTFTNDYNFYDPSGNCPSDGTPCDNQGHGTHTMGTMVGKHGIGVAPNAKWIAAKGCESDECSPENLLAAGQWILAPTDHNGQNPRPDLAPNIVNNSWGSNDNDPFYQDILDAWNSAGIFEALAAGNDGDGTTCSTAHTPGAQASAYAVGAYDSTGKIASFSGFGPSPVDGSAKPNISAPGVAVESTFPGSSYATESGTSMATPHVAGAVALLWSAAPSLIGKIDETRALLNEGATDVDDTHCGGTAGMNNVWGDGKLDILKSIDLAPHTAATVTGKVTDKASGSALPNITVNVTDTAGVVRTVTTDGDGSYRLPLQAGTYSFSFSGYGYANGSATGVTLAAQQAFTQDIALTPTPSHKVSGTVLDVTGKALAGAKVQLNGTPLAAVTTDAQGQYSFAKVAEGSYGLVVQPAAPVLCNGVYNSTAAVGSGDLAKNVQVPNRTDNSGNSCAPATYAWIAGSKNIALSGDEDSATVALPFPVKHYGVSYSSASVTTDGLVNFLSSRVGDYSNTALPTTGVNGVKGFIAPLWDDLTLDKKSSVQTTTTGTKGSRKFAIVWNNAAYGNGTSGRATFEAVFDEATGAVTLQYKSVADKGAGATVGIANQSGTDGLQYSFNQSVIADGTAVRFTQGAK
;
A
#
# COMPACT_ATOMS: atom_id res chain seq x y z
N MET A 1 22.68 -28.11 -61.32
CA MET A 1 24.16 -28.16 -61.56
C MET A 1 24.82 -28.15 -60.17
N HIS A 2 25.41 -29.31 -59.92
CA HIS A 2 26.56 -29.68 -59.07
C HIS A 2 26.65 -29.10 -57.62
N LEU A 3 26.33 -29.98 -56.71
CA LEU A 3 27.01 -30.16 -55.42
C LEU A 3 28.47 -30.65 -55.65
N PRO A 4 29.37 -30.51 -54.63
CA PRO A 4 29.75 -31.73 -53.92
C PRO A 4 29.93 -31.55 -52.38
N ARG A 5 29.79 -32.73 -51.72
CA ARG A 5 29.96 -33.08 -50.32
C ARG A 5 31.42 -33.47 -49.97
N PRO A 6 31.75 -33.77 -48.72
CA PRO A 6 32.99 -33.57 -47.97
C PRO A 6 33.91 -34.83 -47.98
N PRO A 7 35.04 -34.82 -47.29
CA PRO A 7 35.60 -36.10 -46.80
C PRO A 7 35.83 -36.21 -45.31
N ARG A 8 35.71 -37.47 -44.91
CA ARG A 8 35.75 -38.08 -43.58
C ARG A 8 37.19 -38.25 -43.05
N ARG A 9 37.30 -38.30 -41.72
CA ARG A 9 38.04 -39.11 -40.74
C ARG A 9 39.54 -39.50 -41.09
N ARG A 10 40.38 -39.34 -40.02
CA ARG A 10 41.21 -40.45 -39.53
C ARG A 10 41.68 -40.25 -38.09
N SER A 11 41.51 -41.33 -37.30
CA SER A 11 42.06 -41.62 -35.99
C SER A 11 43.56 -41.95 -36.07
N ALA A 12 44.33 -41.61 -35.03
CA ALA A 12 45.57 -42.33 -34.70
C ALA A 12 45.85 -42.20 -33.21
N ALA A 13 45.98 -43.35 -32.56
CA ALA A 13 46.44 -43.59 -31.21
C ALA A 13 47.97 -43.73 -31.17
N TRP A 14 48.53 -43.85 -29.95
CA TRP A 14 49.88 -44.25 -29.50
C TRP A 14 50.73 -43.07 -29.02
N ALA A 15 51.43 -43.08 -27.87
CA ALA A 15 51.91 -44.14 -26.96
C ALA A 15 52.37 -43.56 -25.67
N ALA A 16 52.41 -44.38 -24.62
CA ALA A 16 52.90 -44.08 -23.29
C ALA A 16 54.46 -43.94 -23.28
N ALA A 17 54.95 -42.98 -22.42
CA ALA A 17 56.33 -43.07 -21.94
C ALA A 17 56.31 -42.69 -20.41
N ALA A 18 56.74 -43.66 -19.64
CA ALA A 18 57.00 -43.53 -18.22
C ALA A 18 58.36 -42.83 -17.98
N PHE A 19 58.36 -41.89 -17.06
CA PHE A 19 59.60 -41.42 -16.42
C PHE A 19 59.38 -41.35 -14.92
N THR A 20 60.11 -42.19 -14.19
CA THR A 20 60.34 -42.17 -12.76
C THR A 20 61.30 -41.03 -12.37
N ALA A 21 60.92 -40.22 -11.39
CA ALA A 21 61.85 -39.44 -10.58
C ALA A 21 61.29 -39.09 -9.21
N THR A 22 61.92 -39.69 -8.23
CA THR A 22 62.22 -39.28 -6.83
C THR A 22 61.42 -38.23 -6.07
N ALA A 23 60.92 -38.66 -4.94
CA ALA A 23 60.23 -37.92 -3.93
C ALA A 23 61.10 -36.79 -3.27
N LEU A 24 60.52 -35.59 -3.14
CA LEU A 24 60.83 -34.63 -2.07
C LEU A 24 59.56 -34.41 -1.27
N ALA A 25 59.59 -34.80 0.02
CA ALA A 25 58.50 -34.56 0.94
C ALA A 25 58.44 -33.07 1.32
N ALA A 26 57.38 -32.39 0.86
CA ALA A 26 56.93 -31.14 1.42
C ALA A 26 55.51 -31.38 1.92
N GLY A 27 55.28 -31.14 3.20
CA GLY A 27 54.01 -31.37 3.86
C GLY A 27 52.89 -30.60 3.20
N VAL A 28 51.93 -31.35 2.61
CA VAL A 28 50.68 -30.84 2.13
C VAL A 28 49.69 -30.95 3.27
N MET A 29 49.24 -29.81 3.80
CA MET A 29 48.01 -29.73 4.57
C MET A 29 46.88 -30.27 3.67
N PRO A 30 45.96 -31.10 4.20
CA PRO A 30 44.83 -31.52 3.38
C PRO A 30 43.98 -30.29 3.06
N ALA A 31 43.85 -29.97 1.80
CA ALA A 31 42.79 -29.11 1.31
C ALA A 31 41.46 -29.74 1.69
N VAL A 32 40.67 -29.08 2.50
CA VAL A 32 39.27 -29.44 2.70
C VAL A 32 38.63 -29.38 1.33
N ALA A 33 38.31 -30.55 0.77
CA ALA A 33 37.49 -30.61 -0.44
C ALA A 33 36.16 -29.95 -0.12
N ALA A 34 35.85 -28.84 -0.76
CA ALA A 34 34.51 -28.29 -0.73
C ALA A 34 33.56 -29.39 -1.24
N ASP A 35 32.63 -29.82 -0.37
CA ASP A 35 31.60 -30.81 -0.69
C ASP A 35 30.75 -30.24 -1.81
N THR A 36 30.98 -30.70 -3.05
CA THR A 36 30.12 -30.39 -4.19
C THR A 36 28.74 -30.97 -3.90
N PRO A 37 27.66 -30.15 -3.96
CA PRO A 37 26.30 -30.66 -3.74
C PRO A 37 25.97 -31.81 -4.67
N SER A 38 25.23 -32.81 -4.17
CA SER A 38 24.73 -33.92 -5.01
C SER A 38 23.88 -33.35 -6.16
N ALA A 39 23.78 -34.04 -7.29
CA ALA A 39 22.96 -33.63 -8.42
C ALA A 39 21.50 -33.33 -8.01
N THR A 40 20.97 -34.11 -7.04
CA THR A 40 19.62 -33.91 -6.49
C THR A 40 19.51 -32.60 -5.66
N ALA A 41 20.54 -32.23 -4.91
CA ALA A 41 20.54 -30.97 -4.15
C ALA A 41 20.66 -29.77 -5.10
N THR A 42 21.51 -29.89 -6.12
CA THR A 42 21.66 -28.83 -7.14
C THR A 42 20.38 -28.58 -7.94
N ALA A 43 19.54 -29.61 -8.16
CA ALA A 43 18.28 -29.47 -8.89
C ALA A 43 17.21 -28.66 -8.13
N LYS A 44 17.34 -28.51 -6.81
CA LYS A 44 16.42 -27.69 -6.00
C LYS A 44 16.71 -26.19 -6.07
N ILE A 45 17.91 -25.81 -6.50
CA ILE A 45 18.36 -24.43 -6.50
C ILE A 45 18.07 -23.81 -7.86
N ASP A 46 17.35 -22.72 -7.87
CA ASP A 46 17.09 -21.93 -9.09
C ASP A 46 18.40 -21.51 -9.79
N SER A 47 18.40 -21.51 -11.12
CA SER A 47 19.59 -21.25 -11.92
C SER A 47 20.10 -19.80 -11.77
N SER A 48 19.20 -18.84 -11.60
CA SER A 48 19.51 -17.43 -11.39
C SER A 48 20.13 -17.19 -10.00
N LEU A 49 19.62 -17.91 -8.97
CA LEU A 49 20.19 -17.89 -7.63
C LEU A 49 21.60 -18.48 -7.64
N ARG A 50 21.81 -19.64 -8.26
CA ARG A 50 23.15 -20.24 -8.39
C ARG A 50 24.14 -19.27 -9.03
N SER A 51 23.71 -18.61 -10.09
CA SER A 51 24.55 -17.64 -10.81
C SER A 51 24.84 -16.39 -9.97
N ALA A 52 23.92 -15.98 -9.11
CA ALA A 52 24.09 -14.82 -8.23
C ALA A 52 25.11 -15.10 -7.13
N VAL A 53 24.94 -16.22 -6.37
CA VAL A 53 25.81 -16.56 -5.24
C VAL A 53 27.20 -17.03 -5.69
N ALA A 54 27.35 -17.63 -6.90
CA ALA A 54 28.65 -18.03 -7.46
C ALA A 54 29.59 -16.86 -7.75
N LYS A 55 29.07 -15.63 -7.87
CA LYS A 55 29.88 -14.40 -8.05
C LYS A 55 30.50 -13.90 -6.74
N GLY A 56 30.16 -14.53 -5.61
CA GLY A 56 30.52 -14.11 -4.25
C GLY A 56 29.56 -13.05 -3.71
N GLY A 57 29.30 -13.11 -2.40
CA GLY A 57 28.36 -12.26 -1.70
C GLY A 57 27.02 -12.94 -1.37
N ASP A 58 26.18 -12.24 -0.61
CA ASP A 58 24.87 -12.72 -0.19
C ASP A 58 23.79 -12.44 -1.24
N ALA A 59 22.81 -13.32 -1.31
CA ALA A 59 21.58 -13.12 -2.06
C ALA A 59 20.37 -13.38 -1.15
N THR A 60 19.25 -12.69 -1.42
CA THR A 60 17.96 -13.00 -0.77
C THR A 60 17.18 -13.97 -1.64
N PHE A 61 16.62 -15.01 -1.03
CA PHE A 61 15.91 -16.10 -1.69
C PHE A 61 14.82 -16.68 -0.79
N PHE A 62 13.88 -17.42 -1.40
CA PHE A 62 12.84 -18.15 -0.71
C PHE A 62 13.18 -19.63 -0.63
N VAL A 63 12.98 -20.23 0.54
CA VAL A 63 13.12 -21.67 0.78
C VAL A 63 11.72 -22.25 0.91
N ASN A 64 11.25 -22.93 -0.13
CA ASN A 64 9.94 -23.57 -0.17
C ASN A 64 10.02 -24.97 0.43
N LEU A 65 9.15 -25.27 1.39
CA LEU A 65 9.08 -26.60 2.00
C LEU A 65 8.21 -27.54 1.16
N LYS A 66 8.51 -28.85 1.21
CA LYS A 66 7.82 -29.87 0.39
C LYS A 66 6.40 -30.15 0.83
N ASP A 67 6.21 -30.18 2.14
CA ASP A 67 4.95 -30.60 2.72
C ASP A 67 4.01 -29.40 2.79
N GLN A 68 2.81 -29.53 2.24
CA GLN A 68 1.80 -28.47 2.22
C GLN A 68 0.59 -28.88 3.05
N ALA A 69 -0.15 -27.90 3.57
CA ALA A 69 -1.32 -28.13 4.42
C ALA A 69 -2.47 -28.79 3.65
N ASP A 70 -3.13 -29.78 4.25
CA ASP A 70 -4.38 -30.34 3.71
C ASP A 70 -5.57 -29.42 4.02
N LEU A 71 -6.03 -28.69 3.01
CA LEU A 71 -7.15 -27.76 3.11
C LEU A 71 -8.52 -28.37 2.75
N SER A 72 -8.60 -29.69 2.55
CA SER A 72 -9.83 -30.39 2.21
C SER A 72 -10.93 -30.21 3.27
N GLY A 73 -10.52 -30.09 4.55
CA GLY A 73 -11.42 -29.79 5.68
C GLY A 73 -12.03 -28.39 5.60
N ALA A 74 -11.27 -27.39 5.16
CA ALA A 74 -11.72 -26.02 4.97
C ALA A 74 -12.73 -25.91 3.81
N LYS A 75 -12.46 -26.55 2.67
CA LYS A 75 -13.37 -26.58 1.50
C LYS A 75 -14.75 -27.13 1.85
N LYS A 76 -14.86 -28.05 2.80
CA LYS A 76 -16.13 -28.69 3.23
C LYS A 76 -16.98 -27.82 4.17
N GLN A 77 -16.45 -26.70 4.68
CA GLN A 77 -17.22 -25.81 5.53
C GLN A 77 -18.36 -25.15 4.77
N LYS A 78 -19.47 -24.86 5.49
CA LYS A 78 -20.72 -24.39 4.85
C LYS A 78 -20.74 -22.90 4.54
N THR A 79 -20.03 -22.09 5.31
CA THR A 79 -20.01 -20.62 5.15
C THR A 79 -18.61 -20.12 4.82
N HIS A 80 -18.53 -19.02 4.11
CA HIS A 80 -17.27 -18.34 3.79
C HIS A 80 -16.41 -18.11 5.04
N ALA A 81 -16.96 -17.49 6.09
CA ALA A 81 -16.23 -17.26 7.35
C ALA A 81 -15.73 -18.54 8.01
N ALA A 82 -16.49 -19.64 7.95
CA ALA A 82 -16.06 -20.93 8.49
C ALA A 82 -14.94 -21.55 7.64
N LYS A 83 -15.00 -21.42 6.31
CA LYS A 83 -13.94 -21.85 5.39
C LYS A 83 -12.64 -21.08 5.67
N ALA A 84 -12.68 -19.75 5.76
CA ALA A 84 -11.51 -18.90 6.04
C ALA A 84 -10.89 -19.23 7.41
N LYS A 85 -11.70 -19.38 8.47
CA LYS A 85 -11.21 -19.80 9.80
C LYS A 85 -10.55 -21.17 9.79
N ALA A 86 -11.14 -22.13 9.09
CA ALA A 86 -10.57 -23.48 8.98
C ALA A 86 -9.26 -23.49 8.19
N ALA A 87 -9.21 -22.80 7.04
CA ALA A 87 -7.99 -22.68 6.22
C ALA A 87 -6.87 -22.00 7.01
N TYR A 88 -7.14 -20.87 7.67
CA TYR A 88 -6.17 -20.19 8.52
C TYR A 88 -5.60 -21.10 9.60
N LYS A 89 -6.47 -21.82 10.33
CA LYS A 89 -6.06 -22.72 11.41
C LYS A 89 -5.13 -23.83 10.91
N GLU A 90 -5.49 -24.48 9.80
CA GLU A 90 -4.70 -25.59 9.25
C GLU A 90 -3.36 -25.09 8.69
N LEU A 91 -3.34 -23.98 7.95
CA LEU A 91 -2.12 -23.38 7.40
C LEU A 91 -1.16 -22.98 8.52
N ARG A 92 -1.66 -22.29 9.58
CA ARG A 92 -0.82 -21.90 10.72
C ARG A 92 -0.25 -23.09 11.46
N ALA A 93 -1.06 -24.08 11.80
CA ALA A 93 -0.61 -25.29 12.51
C ALA A 93 0.40 -26.09 11.67
N HIS A 94 0.17 -26.18 10.36
CA HIS A 94 1.09 -26.84 9.44
C HIS A 94 2.43 -26.13 9.37
N ALA A 95 2.45 -24.80 9.14
CA ALA A 95 3.67 -23.99 9.08
C ALA A 95 4.47 -24.06 10.38
N GLU A 96 3.81 -23.91 11.54
CA GLU A 96 4.47 -24.02 12.85
C GLU A 96 5.19 -25.36 13.04
N SER A 97 4.64 -26.45 12.50
CA SER A 97 5.26 -27.78 12.61
C SER A 97 6.37 -27.99 11.58
N SER A 98 6.13 -27.65 10.32
CA SER A 98 7.04 -27.95 9.19
C SER A 98 8.23 -27.02 9.14
N GLN A 99 8.05 -25.71 9.43
CA GLN A 99 9.12 -24.72 9.41
C GLN A 99 10.05 -24.79 10.63
N LYS A 100 9.61 -25.38 11.74
CA LYS A 100 10.35 -25.42 13.02
C LYS A 100 11.79 -25.91 12.90
N SER A 101 12.03 -26.95 12.10
CA SER A 101 13.37 -27.53 11.90
C SER A 101 14.27 -26.58 11.12
N LEU A 102 13.72 -25.92 10.09
CA LEU A 102 14.42 -24.94 9.27
C LEU A 102 14.73 -23.67 10.07
N ALA A 103 13.75 -23.11 10.77
CA ALA A 103 13.93 -21.94 11.62
C ALA A 103 15.03 -22.18 12.69
N SER A 104 14.98 -23.36 13.38
CA SER A 104 16.00 -23.73 14.35
C SER A 104 17.41 -23.88 13.75
N PHE A 105 17.53 -24.28 12.50
CA PHE A 105 18.80 -24.34 11.78
C PHE A 105 19.32 -22.91 11.48
N LEU A 106 18.46 -22.02 10.98
CA LEU A 106 18.79 -20.64 10.67
C LEU A 106 19.16 -19.83 11.95
N ASP A 107 18.39 -19.99 13.02
CA ASP A 107 18.66 -19.38 14.34
C ASP A 107 20.03 -19.77 14.90
N LYS A 108 20.39 -21.05 14.85
CA LYS A 108 21.71 -21.54 15.28
C LYS A 108 22.84 -20.93 14.46
N GLY A 109 22.61 -20.74 13.17
CA GLY A 109 23.53 -20.03 12.25
C GLY A 109 23.52 -18.52 12.42
N LYS A 110 22.63 -17.96 13.23
CA LYS A 110 22.36 -16.51 13.34
C LYS A 110 22.02 -15.86 11.99
N VAL A 111 21.32 -16.59 11.14
CA VAL A 111 20.83 -16.16 9.84
C VAL A 111 19.45 -15.53 10.01
N GLY A 112 19.32 -14.25 9.58
CA GLY A 112 18.03 -13.58 9.56
C GLY A 112 17.07 -14.25 8.58
N HIS A 113 15.82 -14.45 9.00
CA HIS A 113 14.79 -15.06 8.17
C HIS A 113 13.40 -14.50 8.48
N LYS A 114 12.48 -14.64 7.50
CA LYS A 114 11.07 -14.25 7.64
C LYS A 114 10.18 -15.40 7.15
N ASP A 115 9.29 -15.83 8.02
CA ASP A 115 8.43 -17.01 7.78
C ASP A 115 7.08 -16.58 7.15
N PHE A 116 6.66 -17.28 6.11
CA PHE A 116 5.35 -17.11 5.48
C PHE A 116 4.55 -18.41 5.62
N TRP A 117 3.50 -18.35 6.43
CA TRP A 117 2.70 -19.53 6.76
C TRP A 117 1.76 -19.96 5.62
N ILE A 118 1.31 -19.03 4.77
CA ILE A 118 0.29 -19.31 3.74
C ILE A 118 0.84 -20.19 2.60
N ALA A 119 2.11 -20.03 2.25
CA ALA A 119 2.80 -20.77 1.19
C ALA A 119 3.87 -21.73 1.74
N ASN A 120 3.93 -21.91 3.05
CA ASN A 120 4.93 -22.72 3.75
C ASN A 120 6.36 -22.47 3.25
N THR A 121 6.72 -21.19 3.14
CA THR A 121 8.01 -20.72 2.64
C THR A 121 8.71 -19.79 3.64
N VAL A 122 10.04 -19.72 3.55
CA VAL A 122 10.88 -18.87 4.42
C VAL A 122 11.81 -18.04 3.55
N GLU A 123 11.77 -16.72 3.74
CA GLU A 123 12.74 -15.79 3.13
C GLU A 123 14.04 -15.80 3.93
N VAL A 124 15.16 -15.92 3.23
CA VAL A 124 16.50 -16.01 3.83
C VAL A 124 17.48 -15.17 3.01
N THR A 125 18.44 -14.54 3.68
CA THR A 125 19.59 -13.90 3.01
C THR A 125 20.87 -14.63 3.38
N GLY A 126 21.68 -15.02 2.38
CA GLY A 126 22.92 -15.71 2.60
C GLY A 126 23.73 -16.03 1.35
N ASP A 127 24.88 -16.63 1.57
CA ASP A 127 25.89 -16.97 0.57
C ASP A 127 25.67 -18.33 -0.08
N GLN A 128 26.61 -18.72 -0.95
CA GLN A 128 26.58 -19.99 -1.65
C GLN A 128 26.62 -21.21 -0.70
N ASP A 129 27.36 -21.12 0.41
CA ASP A 129 27.50 -22.22 1.35
C ASP A 129 26.17 -22.47 2.07
N LEU A 130 25.50 -21.44 2.52
CA LEU A 130 24.16 -21.53 3.12
C LEU A 130 23.13 -22.12 2.13
N VAL A 131 23.11 -21.63 0.88
CA VAL A 131 22.22 -22.16 -0.17
C VAL A 131 22.45 -23.66 -0.39
N ASN A 132 23.72 -24.08 -0.44
CA ASN A 132 24.09 -25.49 -0.60
C ASN A 132 23.66 -26.34 0.62
N GLU A 133 23.82 -25.84 1.85
CA GLU A 133 23.37 -26.54 3.07
C GLU A 133 21.85 -26.68 3.11
N LEU A 134 21.11 -25.64 2.76
CA LEU A 134 19.65 -25.66 2.68
C LEU A 134 19.15 -26.66 1.61
N ALA A 135 19.83 -26.75 0.45
CA ALA A 135 19.48 -27.67 -0.63
C ALA A 135 19.67 -29.16 -0.24
N LYS A 136 20.60 -29.48 0.69
CA LYS A 136 20.80 -30.85 1.19
C LYS A 136 19.64 -31.33 2.07
N ARG A 137 18.83 -30.42 2.62
CA ARG A 137 17.73 -30.77 3.52
C ARG A 137 16.63 -31.54 2.78
N SER A 138 16.10 -32.58 3.43
CA SER A 138 15.06 -33.44 2.85
C SER A 138 13.68 -32.78 2.84
N ASP A 139 13.45 -31.83 3.74
CA ASP A 139 12.21 -31.04 3.88
C ASP A 139 12.09 -29.89 2.89
N VAL A 140 13.18 -29.45 2.24
CA VAL A 140 13.20 -28.38 1.23
C VAL A 140 12.79 -28.95 -0.15
N ALA A 141 11.82 -28.31 -0.80
CA ALA A 141 11.40 -28.57 -2.17
C ALA A 141 12.25 -27.79 -3.18
N SER A 142 12.31 -26.47 -3.03
CA SER A 142 13.04 -25.56 -3.93
C SER A 142 13.60 -24.35 -3.18
N ILE A 143 14.62 -23.73 -3.77
CA ILE A 143 15.21 -22.49 -3.30
C ILE A 143 15.24 -21.53 -4.49
N ILE A 144 14.45 -20.46 -4.43
CA ILE A 144 14.17 -19.57 -5.53
C ILE A 144 14.70 -18.19 -5.18
N LYS A 145 15.44 -17.56 -6.11
CA LYS A 145 15.95 -16.21 -5.92
C LYS A 145 14.79 -15.21 -5.82
N LYS A 146 14.87 -14.31 -4.86
CA LYS A 146 13.94 -13.18 -4.77
C LYS A 146 14.08 -12.29 -6.00
N GLN A 147 13.01 -12.14 -6.74
CA GLN A 147 12.93 -11.25 -7.91
C GLN A 147 11.74 -10.32 -7.73
N LYS A 148 11.92 -9.04 -8.04
CA LYS A 148 10.82 -8.08 -8.06
C LYS A 148 9.98 -8.28 -9.31
N ILE A 149 8.67 -8.21 -9.13
CA ILE A 149 7.69 -8.24 -10.21
C ILE A 149 7.40 -6.79 -10.59
N LYS A 150 7.51 -6.46 -11.87
CA LYS A 150 7.08 -5.15 -12.36
C LYS A 150 5.58 -5.13 -12.57
N LEU A 151 4.95 -4.00 -12.25
CA LEU A 151 3.62 -3.73 -12.78
C LEU A 151 3.75 -3.57 -14.29
N ASP A 152 3.06 -4.42 -15.04
CA ASP A 152 3.00 -4.32 -16.50
C ASP A 152 2.05 -3.20 -16.90
N ASP A 153 2.49 -1.95 -16.81
CA ASP A 153 1.82 -0.84 -17.47
C ASP A 153 2.02 -0.99 -18.98
N THR A 154 0.95 -1.32 -19.69
CA THR A 154 0.94 -1.17 -21.15
C THR A 154 1.22 0.30 -21.45
N GLU A 155 2.12 0.53 -22.37
CA GLU A 155 2.73 1.81 -22.76
C GLU A 155 1.87 3.05 -22.43
N THR A 156 2.44 3.94 -21.66
CA THR A 156 1.89 5.21 -21.15
C THR A 156 1.53 6.25 -22.23
N SER A 157 1.44 5.85 -23.50
CA SER A 157 1.17 6.77 -24.62
C SER A 157 -0.22 7.42 -24.56
N ASP A 158 -1.17 6.82 -23.83
CA ASP A 158 -2.57 7.27 -23.78
C ASP A 158 -3.11 7.58 -22.37
N LYS A 159 -2.26 7.59 -21.33
CA LYS A 159 -2.69 7.95 -19.96
C LYS A 159 -3.14 9.41 -19.91
N LYS A 160 -4.43 9.64 -19.99
CA LYS A 160 -5.02 10.96 -19.86
C LYS A 160 -5.62 11.14 -18.47
N VAL A 161 -4.95 11.90 -17.61
CA VAL A 161 -5.47 12.26 -16.29
C VAL A 161 -6.36 13.51 -16.40
N THR A 162 -7.59 13.42 -15.92
CA THR A 162 -8.57 14.52 -15.91
C THR A 162 -9.03 14.82 -14.48
N LYS A 163 -9.21 16.09 -14.12
CA LYS A 163 -9.68 16.50 -12.79
C LYS A 163 -11.21 16.44 -12.60
N SER A 164 -11.97 16.18 -13.65
CA SER A 164 -13.41 15.99 -13.56
C SER A 164 -13.87 15.11 -14.74
N ARG A 165 -14.74 14.15 -14.45
CA ARG A 165 -15.57 13.57 -15.52
C ARG A 165 -16.42 14.69 -16.10
N THR A 166 -16.55 14.71 -17.41
CA THR A 166 -17.53 15.55 -18.13
C THR A 166 -18.94 14.93 -17.99
N THR A 167 -19.40 14.78 -16.77
CA THR A 167 -20.81 14.52 -16.50
C THR A 167 -21.39 15.80 -15.94
N SER A 168 -22.51 16.24 -16.50
CA SER A 168 -23.26 17.43 -16.07
C SER A 168 -23.40 17.42 -14.55
N ALA A 169 -22.93 18.47 -13.90
CA ALA A 169 -23.04 18.66 -12.47
C ALA A 169 -24.50 18.62 -12.04
N GLY A 170 -24.96 17.43 -11.63
CA GLY A 170 -26.22 17.25 -10.92
C GLY A 170 -25.87 17.22 -9.44
N THR A 171 -26.43 18.15 -8.71
CA THR A 171 -26.50 18.15 -7.25
C THR A 171 -26.93 16.77 -6.75
N ASP A 172 -26.23 16.31 -5.69
CA ASP A 172 -26.49 15.09 -4.90
C ASP A 172 -28.01 14.81 -4.74
N SER A 173 -28.64 14.24 -5.73
CA SER A 173 -30.02 13.79 -5.68
C SER A 173 -30.04 12.28 -5.84
N SER A 174 -30.37 11.66 -4.75
CA SER A 174 -30.72 10.27 -4.57
C SER A 174 -31.47 9.65 -5.75
N ALA A 175 -31.08 8.43 -6.03
CA ALA A 175 -31.84 7.37 -6.69
C ALA A 175 -32.26 7.57 -8.15
N THR A 176 -31.78 6.66 -8.99
CA THR A 176 -32.34 6.29 -10.31
C THR A 176 -32.37 7.38 -11.38
N GLY A 177 -31.29 7.49 -12.16
CA GLY A 177 -31.34 8.10 -13.49
C GLY A 177 -30.32 9.21 -13.71
N ASP A 178 -29.46 8.99 -14.63
CA ASP A 178 -28.48 9.80 -15.35
C ASP A 178 -26.99 9.55 -15.00
N GLU A 179 -26.63 8.38 -14.47
CA GLU A 179 -25.24 7.95 -14.49
C GLU A 179 -24.98 7.29 -15.85
N THR A 180 -24.27 7.95 -16.77
CA THR A 180 -23.81 7.28 -18.00
C THR A 180 -22.72 6.27 -17.60
N PRO A 181 -23.00 4.95 -17.67
CA PRO A 181 -22.00 3.95 -17.33
C PRO A 181 -20.78 4.07 -18.24
N GLU A 182 -19.62 3.80 -17.70
CA GLU A 182 -18.41 3.60 -18.47
C GLU A 182 -18.63 2.46 -19.47
N TRP A 183 -17.98 2.52 -20.64
CA TRP A 183 -18.29 1.60 -21.74
C TRP A 183 -18.15 0.12 -21.34
N GLY A 184 -17.17 -0.20 -20.49
CA GLY A 184 -16.94 -1.55 -20.01
C GLY A 184 -18.09 -2.08 -19.16
N ILE A 185 -18.69 -1.23 -18.33
CA ILE A 185 -19.86 -1.55 -17.50
C ILE A 185 -21.04 -1.99 -18.35
N SER A 186 -21.39 -1.17 -19.38
CA SER A 186 -22.48 -1.50 -20.30
C SER A 186 -22.15 -2.69 -21.19
N ASN A 187 -20.89 -2.87 -21.57
CA ASN A 187 -20.47 -3.96 -22.43
C ASN A 187 -20.64 -5.33 -21.77
N ILE A 188 -20.34 -5.46 -20.46
CA ILE A 188 -20.59 -6.68 -19.69
C ILE A 188 -22.03 -6.78 -19.15
N LYS A 189 -22.88 -5.79 -19.44
CA LYS A 189 -24.30 -5.67 -19.03
C LYS A 189 -24.50 -5.53 -17.51
N ALA A 190 -23.55 -4.95 -16.81
CA ALA A 190 -23.69 -4.70 -15.37
C ALA A 190 -24.77 -3.64 -15.09
N ASP A 191 -24.92 -2.61 -15.93
CA ASP A 191 -26.00 -1.64 -15.90
C ASP A 191 -27.39 -2.29 -16.01
N GLN A 192 -27.54 -3.31 -16.84
CA GLN A 192 -28.80 -4.06 -16.96
C GLN A 192 -29.08 -4.90 -15.71
N VAL A 193 -28.04 -5.41 -15.02
CA VAL A 193 -28.19 -6.07 -13.71
C VAL A 193 -28.68 -5.07 -12.66
N TRP A 194 -28.15 -3.85 -12.67
CA TRP A 194 -28.61 -2.79 -11.74
C TRP A 194 -30.10 -2.49 -11.94
N ASP A 195 -30.57 -2.46 -13.17
CA ASP A 195 -31.95 -2.10 -13.51
C ASP A 195 -32.92 -3.28 -13.30
N GLN A 196 -32.55 -4.49 -13.76
CA GLN A 196 -33.47 -5.65 -13.75
C GLN A 196 -33.53 -6.34 -12.40
N TYR A 197 -32.39 -6.41 -11.67
CA TYR A 197 -32.28 -7.09 -10.40
C TYR A 197 -32.20 -6.13 -9.20
N GLU A 198 -32.21 -4.81 -9.45
CA GLU A 198 -31.97 -3.79 -8.40
C GLU A 198 -30.73 -4.15 -7.54
N ASN A 199 -29.69 -4.68 -8.18
CA ASN A 199 -28.51 -5.27 -7.53
C ASN A 199 -27.26 -4.54 -7.98
N ARG A 200 -26.55 -3.96 -7.00
CA ARG A 200 -25.31 -3.19 -7.21
C ARG A 200 -24.14 -3.76 -6.38
N GLY A 201 -24.23 -5.03 -5.93
CA GLY A 201 -23.20 -5.74 -5.17
C GLY A 201 -23.33 -5.67 -3.65
N GLU A 202 -24.52 -5.39 -3.13
CA GLU A 202 -24.82 -5.22 -1.71
C GLU A 202 -24.39 -6.44 -0.87
N GLY A 203 -23.72 -6.16 0.26
CA GLY A 203 -23.31 -7.16 1.22
C GLY A 203 -22.10 -7.99 0.82
N ILE A 204 -21.40 -7.66 -0.26
CA ILE A 204 -20.15 -8.28 -0.70
C ILE A 204 -18.96 -7.38 -0.36
N VAL A 205 -17.83 -7.98 0.00
CA VAL A 205 -16.56 -7.30 0.24
C VAL A 205 -15.55 -7.76 -0.81
N ILE A 206 -15.01 -6.79 -1.56
CA ILE A 206 -13.94 -7.03 -2.55
C ILE A 206 -12.63 -6.49 -1.99
N ALA A 207 -11.54 -7.22 -2.18
CA ALA A 207 -10.19 -6.76 -1.88
C ALA A 207 -9.37 -6.54 -3.15
N SER A 208 -8.34 -5.70 -3.08
CA SER A 208 -7.24 -5.70 -4.05
C SER A 208 -5.91 -5.97 -3.38
N VAL A 209 -5.01 -6.67 -4.09
CA VAL A 209 -3.57 -6.68 -3.80
C VAL A 209 -2.92 -5.90 -4.94
N ASP A 210 -2.49 -4.66 -4.66
CA ASP A 210 -2.09 -3.69 -5.69
C ASP A 210 -1.19 -2.59 -5.09
N THR A 211 -1.09 -1.41 -5.70
CA THR A 211 -0.29 -0.24 -5.24
C THR A 211 -0.90 0.52 -4.06
N GLY A 212 -2.00 0.04 -3.50
CA GLY A 212 -2.81 0.72 -2.49
C GLY A 212 -4.03 1.41 -3.10
N VAL A 213 -4.75 2.21 -2.33
CA VAL A 213 -5.97 2.93 -2.78
C VAL A 213 -6.06 4.28 -2.08
N GLN A 214 -6.41 5.33 -2.83
CA GLN A 214 -6.83 6.60 -2.23
C GLN A 214 -8.22 6.43 -1.59
N TYR A 215 -8.27 6.19 -0.29
CA TYR A 215 -9.50 5.83 0.43
C TYR A 215 -10.55 6.95 0.52
N ASP A 216 -10.11 8.19 0.47
CA ASP A 216 -10.96 9.39 0.55
C ASP A 216 -11.37 9.95 -0.83
N HIS A 217 -11.08 9.21 -1.92
CA HIS A 217 -11.59 9.58 -3.25
C HIS A 217 -13.13 9.64 -3.21
N PRO A 218 -13.78 10.70 -3.76
CA PRO A 218 -15.24 10.91 -3.68
C PRO A 218 -16.07 9.70 -4.12
N ASP A 219 -15.60 8.98 -5.16
CA ASP A 219 -16.31 7.83 -5.73
C ASP A 219 -15.97 6.49 -5.05
N LEU A 220 -15.04 6.47 -4.07
CA LEU A 220 -14.61 5.26 -3.37
C LEU A 220 -14.86 5.29 -1.87
N VAL A 221 -14.93 6.48 -1.27
CA VAL A 221 -14.97 6.65 0.19
C VAL A 221 -16.18 6.00 0.84
N LYS A 222 -17.35 6.01 0.20
CA LYS A 222 -18.58 5.41 0.74
C LYS A 222 -18.54 3.87 0.76
N GLN A 223 -17.79 3.28 -0.15
CA GLN A 223 -17.64 1.83 -0.27
C GLN A 223 -16.52 1.29 0.59
N TYR A 224 -15.60 2.12 1.05
CA TYR A 224 -14.53 1.68 1.95
C TYR A 224 -15.15 1.05 3.21
N ARG A 225 -14.82 -0.24 3.50
CA ARG A 225 -15.36 -0.94 4.68
C ARG A 225 -14.92 -0.28 5.98
N GLY A 226 -13.76 0.38 5.95
CA GLY A 226 -13.25 1.16 7.08
C GLY A 226 -13.91 2.52 7.30
N ASN A 227 -14.81 2.95 6.41
CA ASN A 227 -15.58 4.18 6.59
C ASN A 227 -16.70 3.97 7.61
N ASN A 228 -16.63 4.66 8.74
CA ASN A 228 -17.60 4.56 9.83
C ASN A 228 -18.90 5.35 9.56
N GLY A 229 -18.97 6.10 8.44
CA GLY A 229 -20.15 6.91 8.08
C GLY A 229 -20.29 8.22 8.85
N ASP A 230 -19.35 8.51 9.73
CA ASP A 230 -19.35 9.67 10.64
C ASP A 230 -18.13 10.59 10.41
N GLY A 231 -17.45 10.42 9.27
CA GLY A 231 -16.24 11.16 8.92
C GLY A 231 -14.95 10.56 9.51
N THR A 232 -15.06 9.43 10.23
CA THR A 232 -13.88 8.67 10.70
C THR A 232 -13.69 7.39 9.93
N PHE A 233 -12.50 6.83 10.08
CA PHE A 233 -12.11 5.60 9.42
C PHE A 233 -11.48 4.63 10.42
N THR A 234 -11.85 3.36 10.32
CA THR A 234 -11.20 2.25 11.01
C THR A 234 -10.36 1.51 9.97
N ASN A 235 -9.05 1.73 9.99
CA ASN A 235 -8.14 1.14 9.00
C ASN A 235 -7.73 -0.29 9.37
N ASP A 236 -7.71 -0.63 10.66
CA ASP A 236 -7.50 -2.00 11.14
C ASP A 236 -8.47 -2.96 10.46
N TYR A 237 -7.94 -4.06 9.93
CA TYR A 237 -8.66 -5.09 9.15
C TYR A 237 -9.19 -4.63 7.78
N ASN A 238 -8.99 -3.37 7.40
CA ASN A 238 -9.53 -2.78 6.17
C ASN A 238 -8.45 -2.30 5.20
N PHE A 239 -7.25 -2.04 5.71
CA PHE A 239 -6.08 -1.72 4.90
C PHE A 239 -4.81 -2.30 5.52
N TYR A 240 -3.89 -2.76 4.67
CA TYR A 240 -2.60 -3.29 5.09
C TYR A 240 -1.48 -2.86 4.12
N ASP A 241 -0.41 -2.32 4.68
CA ASP A 241 0.79 -1.95 3.92
C ASP A 241 2.03 -2.67 4.47
N PRO A 242 2.41 -3.83 3.92
CA PRO A 242 3.65 -4.50 4.30
C PRO A 242 4.91 -3.79 3.80
N SER A 243 4.79 -2.86 2.85
CA SER A 243 5.92 -2.10 2.28
C SER A 243 6.38 -0.96 3.19
N GLY A 244 5.51 -0.47 4.07
CA GLY A 244 5.77 0.67 4.94
C GLY A 244 5.82 2.02 4.23
N ASN A 245 5.28 2.12 3.01
CA ASN A 245 5.26 3.36 2.22
C ASN A 245 4.10 4.31 2.59
N CYS A 246 3.04 3.78 3.18
CA CYS A 246 1.92 4.56 3.69
C CYS A 246 2.18 5.08 5.12
N PRO A 247 1.36 6.02 5.63
CA PRO A 247 1.48 6.50 7.00
C PRO A 247 1.44 5.37 8.03
N SER A 248 2.31 5.45 9.05
CA SER A 248 2.47 4.40 10.06
C SER A 248 1.26 4.20 10.99
N ASP A 249 0.26 5.07 10.91
CA ASP A 249 -1.03 4.92 11.61
C ASP A 249 -2.03 4.04 10.86
N GLY A 250 -1.60 3.41 9.77
CA GLY A 250 -2.42 2.55 8.93
C GLY A 250 -3.35 3.28 7.98
N THR A 251 -3.21 4.60 7.82
CA THR A 251 -4.00 5.35 6.84
C THR A 251 -3.70 4.86 5.41
N PRO A 252 -4.73 4.46 4.63
CA PRO A 252 -4.51 4.00 3.27
C PRO A 252 -3.91 5.07 2.36
N CYS A 253 -3.02 4.65 1.48
CA CYS A 253 -2.42 5.51 0.46
C CYS A 253 -2.23 4.76 -0.85
N ASP A 254 -2.08 5.50 -1.93
CA ASP A 254 -1.64 5.02 -3.23
C ASP A 254 -0.69 6.06 -3.83
N ASN A 255 0.57 5.70 -4.00
CA ASN A 255 1.63 6.58 -4.51
C ASN A 255 1.90 6.39 -6.01
N GLN A 256 1.18 5.47 -6.67
CA GLN A 256 1.34 5.16 -8.09
C GLN A 256 0.04 5.41 -8.87
N GLY A 257 -1.10 4.89 -8.41
CA GLY A 257 -2.43 5.15 -8.95
C GLY A 257 -3.14 3.93 -9.53
N HIS A 258 -2.39 2.88 -9.88
CA HIS A 258 -2.95 1.68 -10.48
C HIS A 258 -4.00 1.00 -9.58
N GLY A 259 -3.71 0.84 -8.27
CA GLY A 259 -4.66 0.22 -7.34
C GLY A 259 -5.92 1.07 -7.08
N THR A 260 -5.81 2.40 -7.13
CA THR A 260 -6.99 3.30 -7.09
C THR A 260 -7.83 3.14 -8.35
N HIS A 261 -7.19 2.98 -9.52
CA HIS A 261 -7.87 2.77 -10.80
C HIS A 261 -8.63 1.43 -10.83
N THR A 262 -7.97 0.33 -10.48
CA THR A 262 -8.59 -1.00 -10.45
C THR A 262 -9.73 -1.07 -9.43
N MET A 263 -9.57 -0.43 -8.26
CA MET A 263 -10.64 -0.36 -7.26
C MET A 263 -11.85 0.44 -7.76
N GLY A 264 -11.61 1.53 -8.49
CA GLY A 264 -12.69 2.30 -9.15
C GLY A 264 -13.51 1.46 -10.09
N THR A 265 -12.87 0.68 -10.95
CA THR A 265 -13.54 -0.23 -11.89
C THR A 265 -14.36 -1.32 -11.18
N MET A 266 -13.95 -1.75 -9.98
CA MET A 266 -14.74 -2.70 -9.19
C MET A 266 -15.98 -2.05 -8.55
N VAL A 267 -15.78 -0.90 -7.82
CA VAL A 267 -16.80 -0.39 -6.88
C VAL A 267 -17.06 1.12 -6.97
N GLY A 268 -16.46 1.82 -7.93
CA GLY A 268 -16.61 3.27 -8.08
C GLY A 268 -18.06 3.69 -8.30
N LYS A 269 -18.44 4.86 -7.75
CA LYS A 269 -19.76 5.48 -7.99
C LYS A 269 -19.84 6.13 -9.37
N HIS A 270 -21.00 6.68 -9.67
CA HIS A 270 -21.30 7.47 -10.87
C HIS A 270 -20.99 6.75 -12.19
N GLY A 271 -21.32 5.45 -12.27
CA GLY A 271 -21.18 4.65 -13.49
C GLY A 271 -19.75 4.19 -13.82
N ILE A 272 -18.80 4.30 -12.86
CA ILE A 272 -17.42 3.86 -13.04
C ILE A 272 -17.25 2.38 -12.67
N GLY A 273 -17.83 1.96 -11.55
CA GLY A 273 -17.64 0.63 -10.99
C GLY A 273 -18.73 -0.34 -11.32
N VAL A 274 -18.37 -1.61 -11.52
CA VAL A 274 -19.31 -2.72 -11.82
C VAL A 274 -20.29 -2.95 -10.69
N ALA A 275 -19.80 -2.94 -9.42
CA ALA A 275 -20.57 -3.24 -8.22
C ALA A 275 -20.54 -2.07 -7.21
N PRO A 276 -21.17 -0.92 -7.53
CA PRO A 276 -20.97 0.34 -6.79
C PRO A 276 -21.55 0.36 -5.36
N ASN A 277 -22.21 -0.70 -4.90
CA ASN A 277 -22.67 -0.87 -3.51
C ASN A 277 -21.94 -2.00 -2.77
N ALA A 278 -20.98 -2.68 -3.40
CA ALA A 278 -20.08 -3.57 -2.70
C ALA A 278 -19.13 -2.76 -1.79
N LYS A 279 -18.65 -3.38 -0.72
CA LYS A 279 -17.62 -2.79 0.14
C LYS A 279 -16.24 -3.21 -0.34
N TRP A 280 -15.22 -2.37 -0.06
CA TRP A 280 -13.85 -2.71 -0.40
C TRP A 280 -12.88 -2.61 0.78
N ILE A 281 -11.82 -3.40 0.69
CA ILE A 281 -10.60 -3.35 1.50
C ILE A 281 -9.38 -3.47 0.57
N ALA A 282 -8.18 -3.15 1.04
CA ALA A 282 -6.99 -3.26 0.18
C ALA A 282 -5.74 -3.66 0.96
N ALA A 283 -4.86 -4.41 0.27
CA ALA A 283 -3.48 -4.65 0.70
C ALA A 283 -2.52 -4.06 -0.33
N LYS A 284 -1.60 -3.20 0.12
CA LYS A 284 -0.57 -2.61 -0.73
C LYS A 284 0.57 -3.61 -0.96
N GLY A 285 0.37 -4.55 -1.89
CA GLY A 285 1.36 -5.57 -2.25
C GLY A 285 2.50 -5.06 -3.12
N CYS A 286 2.29 -3.93 -3.80
CA CYS A 286 3.26 -3.28 -4.67
C CYS A 286 3.70 -1.94 -4.10
N GLU A 287 5.01 -1.70 -4.04
CA GLU A 287 5.59 -0.47 -3.48
C GLU A 287 5.30 0.76 -4.34
N SER A 288 5.44 0.60 -5.66
CA SER A 288 5.15 1.58 -6.72
C SER A 288 4.96 0.82 -8.04
N ASP A 289 5.85 1.00 -9.01
CA ASP A 289 5.88 0.26 -10.28
C ASP A 289 6.44 -1.17 -10.14
N GLU A 290 6.84 -1.55 -8.94
CA GLU A 290 7.38 -2.87 -8.62
C GLU A 290 6.65 -3.46 -7.41
N CYS A 291 6.52 -4.79 -7.42
CA CYS A 291 5.94 -5.58 -6.34
C CYS A 291 7.00 -6.54 -5.81
N SER A 292 7.39 -6.40 -4.55
CA SER A 292 8.32 -7.34 -3.93
C SER A 292 7.59 -8.62 -3.54
N PRO A 293 8.13 -9.82 -3.84
CA PRO A 293 7.48 -11.07 -3.50
C PRO A 293 7.11 -11.22 -2.03
N GLU A 294 7.94 -10.73 -1.10
CA GLU A 294 7.65 -10.75 0.33
C GLU A 294 6.45 -9.90 0.73
N ASN A 295 6.21 -8.78 0.02
CA ASN A 295 5.03 -7.95 0.25
C ASN A 295 3.78 -8.59 -0.35
N LEU A 296 3.91 -9.25 -1.50
CA LEU A 296 2.83 -10.05 -2.09
C LEU A 296 2.46 -11.24 -1.20
N LEU A 297 3.44 -11.96 -0.63
CA LEU A 297 3.21 -13.04 0.32
C LEU A 297 2.54 -12.54 1.60
N ALA A 298 3.00 -11.41 2.14
CA ALA A 298 2.41 -10.79 3.32
C ALA A 298 0.97 -10.31 3.06
N ALA A 299 0.72 -9.68 1.90
CA ALA A 299 -0.61 -9.30 1.44
C ALA A 299 -1.51 -10.53 1.28
N GLY A 300 -0.98 -11.64 0.69
CA GLY A 300 -1.69 -12.90 0.55
C GLY A 300 -2.14 -13.49 1.89
N GLN A 301 -1.31 -13.42 2.91
CA GLN A 301 -1.64 -13.82 4.28
C GLN A 301 -2.75 -12.94 4.87
N TRP A 302 -2.62 -11.62 4.68
CA TRP A 302 -3.58 -10.65 5.21
C TRP A 302 -4.95 -10.78 4.55
N ILE A 303 -5.03 -11.05 3.26
CA ILE A 303 -6.31 -11.32 2.56
C ILE A 303 -7.04 -12.50 3.22
N LEU A 304 -6.34 -13.60 3.55
CA LEU A 304 -6.97 -14.73 4.23
C LEU A 304 -7.33 -14.45 5.69
N ALA A 305 -6.52 -13.68 6.38
CA ALA A 305 -6.70 -13.37 7.79
C ALA A 305 -6.31 -11.92 8.08
N PRO A 306 -7.20 -10.95 7.79
CA PRO A 306 -6.94 -9.54 8.05
C PRO A 306 -6.51 -9.28 9.50
N THR A 307 -5.54 -8.39 9.68
CA THR A 307 -4.97 -7.99 10.96
C THR A 307 -5.20 -6.51 11.22
N ASP A 308 -4.89 -6.03 12.42
CA ASP A 308 -4.68 -4.62 12.65
C ASP A 308 -3.48 -4.10 11.81
N HIS A 309 -3.29 -2.78 11.74
CA HIS A 309 -2.22 -2.15 10.95
C HIS A 309 -0.80 -2.53 11.41
N ASN A 310 -0.66 -3.08 12.62
CA ASN A 310 0.63 -3.60 13.14
C ASN A 310 0.86 -5.09 12.79
N GLY A 311 -0.01 -5.71 12.00
CA GLY A 311 0.08 -7.13 11.63
C GLY A 311 -0.33 -8.08 12.75
N GLN A 312 -1.06 -7.60 13.79
CA GLN A 312 -1.46 -8.37 14.95
C GLN A 312 -2.97 -8.69 14.93
N ASN A 313 -3.40 -9.55 15.84
CA ASN A 313 -4.82 -9.87 16.08
C ASN A 313 -5.57 -10.36 14.83
N PRO A 314 -5.14 -11.43 14.14
CA PRO A 314 -5.73 -11.90 12.89
C PRO A 314 -7.22 -12.28 13.05
N ARG A 315 -8.03 -11.85 12.09
CA ARG A 315 -9.49 -12.04 12.02
C ARG A 315 -9.89 -12.69 10.69
N PRO A 316 -9.70 -14.02 10.51
CA PRO A 316 -10.09 -14.70 9.28
C PRO A 316 -11.60 -14.67 9.00
N ASP A 317 -12.43 -14.35 9.99
CA ASP A 317 -13.86 -14.07 9.79
C ASP A 317 -14.16 -12.73 9.11
N LEU A 318 -13.16 -11.85 8.97
CA LEU A 318 -13.23 -10.60 8.23
C LEU A 318 -12.57 -10.69 6.84
N ALA A 319 -12.17 -11.88 6.40
CA ALA A 319 -11.64 -12.10 5.06
C ALA A 319 -12.63 -11.58 3.98
N PRO A 320 -12.14 -10.97 2.88
CA PRO A 320 -12.99 -10.52 1.79
C PRO A 320 -13.63 -11.72 1.06
N ASN A 321 -14.69 -11.45 0.34
CA ASN A 321 -15.33 -12.47 -0.49
C ASN A 321 -14.55 -12.72 -1.79
N ILE A 322 -13.98 -11.64 -2.35
CA ILE A 322 -13.33 -11.60 -3.66
C ILE A 322 -12.02 -10.85 -3.53
N VAL A 323 -11.00 -11.26 -4.29
CA VAL A 323 -9.72 -10.54 -4.40
C VAL A 323 -9.35 -10.31 -5.86
N ASN A 324 -9.00 -9.07 -6.17
CA ASN A 324 -8.45 -8.66 -7.47
C ASN A 324 -6.93 -8.60 -7.41
N ASN A 325 -6.27 -9.19 -8.42
CA ASN A 325 -4.82 -9.18 -8.58
C ASN A 325 -4.49 -8.76 -10.02
N SER A 326 -4.26 -7.46 -10.21
CA SER A 326 -3.98 -6.86 -11.51
C SER A 326 -2.48 -6.68 -11.72
N TRP A 327 -1.69 -7.73 -11.50
CA TRP A 327 -0.24 -7.77 -11.67
C TRP A 327 0.23 -9.17 -12.08
N GLY A 328 1.43 -9.27 -12.66
CA GLY A 328 1.99 -10.54 -13.09
C GLY A 328 3.44 -10.44 -13.53
N SER A 329 4.02 -11.59 -13.88
CA SER A 329 5.38 -11.73 -14.41
C SER A 329 5.42 -12.85 -15.45
N ASN A 330 6.28 -12.70 -16.47
CA ASN A 330 6.51 -13.72 -17.50
C ASN A 330 7.56 -14.78 -17.11
N ASP A 331 7.97 -14.84 -15.83
CA ASP A 331 9.04 -15.72 -15.35
C ASP A 331 8.60 -17.18 -15.17
N ASN A 332 7.34 -17.52 -15.36
CA ASN A 332 6.74 -18.84 -15.09
C ASN A 332 6.96 -19.33 -13.65
N ASP A 333 7.10 -18.44 -12.69
CA ASP A 333 7.36 -18.75 -11.30
C ASP A 333 6.08 -19.17 -10.58
N PRO A 334 6.02 -20.39 -9.98
CA PRO A 334 4.85 -20.86 -9.27
C PRO A 334 4.69 -20.29 -7.85
N PHE A 335 5.46 -19.32 -7.42
CA PHE A 335 5.56 -18.86 -6.02
C PHE A 335 4.20 -18.45 -5.39
N TYR A 336 3.22 -18.07 -6.19
CA TYR A 336 1.90 -17.64 -5.71
C TYR A 336 0.84 -18.75 -5.75
N GLN A 337 1.16 -19.95 -6.30
CA GLN A 337 0.22 -21.06 -6.45
C GLN A 337 -0.42 -21.48 -5.11
N ASP A 338 0.39 -21.61 -4.05
CA ASP A 338 -0.09 -22.04 -2.74
C ASP A 338 -1.05 -21.02 -2.11
N ILE A 339 -0.87 -19.73 -2.42
CA ILE A 339 -1.77 -18.65 -1.99
C ILE A 339 -3.12 -18.78 -2.69
N LEU A 340 -3.12 -19.00 -4.01
CA LEU A 340 -4.35 -19.19 -4.78
C LEU A 340 -5.12 -20.43 -4.26
N ASP A 341 -4.44 -21.52 -3.99
CA ASP A 341 -5.03 -22.75 -3.42
C ASP A 341 -5.61 -22.51 -2.02
N ALA A 342 -4.92 -21.70 -1.20
CA ALA A 342 -5.39 -21.31 0.12
C ALA A 342 -6.65 -20.43 0.03
N TRP A 343 -6.68 -19.42 -0.84
CA TRP A 343 -7.83 -18.54 -1.05
C TRP A 343 -9.03 -19.32 -1.59
N ASN A 344 -8.84 -20.15 -2.62
CA ASN A 344 -9.89 -21.03 -3.16
C ASN A 344 -10.48 -21.94 -2.07
N SER A 345 -9.61 -22.51 -1.22
CA SER A 345 -10.02 -23.37 -0.11
C SER A 345 -10.77 -22.61 0.98
N ALA A 346 -10.43 -21.33 1.18
CA ALA A 346 -11.13 -20.41 2.08
C ALA A 346 -12.44 -19.86 1.50
N GLY A 347 -12.73 -20.14 0.22
CA GLY A 347 -13.91 -19.64 -0.48
C GLY A 347 -13.79 -18.16 -0.87
N ILE A 348 -12.58 -17.67 -1.07
CA ILE A 348 -12.29 -16.33 -1.63
C ILE A 348 -12.11 -16.51 -3.13
N PHE A 349 -12.93 -15.82 -3.93
CA PHE A 349 -12.79 -15.83 -5.38
C PHE A 349 -11.65 -14.88 -5.78
N GLU A 350 -10.74 -15.35 -6.60
CA GLU A 350 -9.65 -14.55 -7.13
C GLU A 350 -9.80 -14.30 -8.63
N ALA A 351 -9.65 -13.05 -9.03
CA ALA A 351 -9.50 -12.64 -10.42
C ALA A 351 -8.06 -12.18 -10.65
N LEU A 352 -7.43 -12.64 -11.73
CA LEU A 352 -6.03 -12.37 -12.04
C LEU A 352 -5.84 -11.89 -13.47
N ALA A 353 -4.93 -10.93 -13.69
CA ALA A 353 -4.56 -10.49 -15.01
C ALA A 353 -3.88 -11.62 -15.80
N ALA A 354 -4.19 -11.75 -17.10
CA ALA A 354 -3.57 -12.74 -17.97
C ALA A 354 -2.16 -12.32 -18.44
N GLY A 355 -1.78 -11.04 -18.27
CA GLY A 355 -0.50 -10.48 -18.71
C GLY A 355 -0.64 -9.58 -19.95
N ASN A 356 0.38 -8.73 -20.18
CA ASN A 356 0.33 -7.67 -21.19
C ASN A 356 1.48 -7.73 -22.22
N ASP A 357 2.23 -8.82 -22.26
CA ASP A 357 3.35 -9.03 -23.20
C ASP A 357 2.94 -9.71 -24.51
N GLY A 358 1.65 -9.83 -24.79
CA GLY A 358 1.13 -10.36 -26.06
C GLY A 358 1.50 -9.46 -27.26
N ASP A 359 1.50 -10.05 -28.46
CA ASP A 359 1.65 -9.36 -29.74
C ASP A 359 0.45 -9.58 -30.69
N GLY A 360 -0.61 -10.19 -30.15
CA GLY A 360 -1.85 -10.54 -30.88
C GLY A 360 -1.73 -11.78 -31.73
N THR A 361 -0.58 -12.50 -31.72
CA THR A 361 -0.32 -13.69 -32.56
C THR A 361 0.42 -14.82 -31.86
N THR A 362 1.30 -14.50 -30.92
CA THR A 362 2.14 -15.47 -30.21
C THR A 362 1.32 -16.13 -29.09
N CYS A 363 1.34 -17.46 -29.05
CA CYS A 363 0.68 -18.26 -28.02
C CYS A 363 1.59 -18.50 -26.81
N SER A 364 1.01 -18.90 -25.66
CA SER A 364 1.71 -19.15 -24.40
C SER A 364 2.42 -17.93 -23.85
N THR A 365 1.75 -16.79 -23.93
CA THR A 365 2.19 -15.48 -23.39
C THR A 365 1.45 -15.09 -22.10
N ALA A 366 0.66 -15.99 -21.51
CA ALA A 366 0.01 -15.72 -20.24
C ALA A 366 1.04 -15.63 -19.11
N HIS A 367 0.87 -14.64 -18.20
CA HIS A 367 1.77 -14.37 -17.09
C HIS A 367 1.35 -15.09 -15.79
N THR A 368 2.32 -15.47 -14.97
CA THR A 368 2.07 -15.89 -13.58
C THR A 368 1.78 -14.64 -12.70
N PRO A 369 0.86 -14.72 -11.70
CA PRO A 369 0.13 -15.91 -11.28
C PRO A 369 -1.11 -16.27 -12.10
N GLY A 370 -1.57 -15.45 -13.05
CA GLY A 370 -2.73 -15.73 -13.91
C GLY A 370 -2.60 -17.04 -14.70
N ALA A 371 -1.38 -17.39 -15.14
CA ALA A 371 -1.08 -18.63 -15.86
C ALA A 371 -1.14 -19.90 -14.99
N GLN A 372 -1.22 -19.80 -13.66
CA GLN A 372 -1.25 -20.96 -12.76
C GLN A 372 -2.60 -21.69 -12.83
N ALA A 373 -2.60 -23.02 -12.55
CA ALA A 373 -3.77 -23.87 -12.71
C ALA A 373 -4.98 -23.40 -11.89
N SER A 374 -4.76 -22.99 -10.64
CA SER A 374 -5.83 -22.52 -9.73
C SER A 374 -6.34 -21.11 -10.02
N ALA A 375 -5.64 -20.34 -10.87
CA ALA A 375 -5.99 -18.96 -11.16
C ALA A 375 -7.19 -18.82 -12.10
N TYR A 376 -8.05 -17.85 -11.85
CA TYR A 376 -9.07 -17.40 -12.81
C TYR A 376 -8.53 -16.18 -13.58
N ALA A 377 -7.86 -16.45 -14.70
CA ALA A 377 -7.18 -15.46 -15.52
C ALA A 377 -8.13 -14.71 -16.47
N VAL A 378 -7.92 -13.41 -16.63
CA VAL A 378 -8.76 -12.51 -17.40
C VAL A 378 -7.97 -11.86 -18.53
N GLY A 379 -8.39 -12.11 -19.78
CA GLY A 379 -7.92 -11.46 -21.00
C GLY A 379 -8.59 -10.10 -21.22
N ALA A 380 -8.03 -9.27 -22.09
CA ALA A 380 -8.49 -7.91 -22.36
C ALA A 380 -8.99 -7.72 -23.79
N TYR A 381 -10.12 -7.01 -23.97
CA TYR A 381 -10.61 -6.56 -25.29
C TYR A 381 -11.03 -5.10 -25.28
N ASP A 382 -11.15 -4.51 -26.49
CA ASP A 382 -11.53 -3.10 -26.69
C ASP A 382 -13.05 -2.89 -26.86
N SER A 383 -13.48 -1.61 -26.88
CA SER A 383 -14.89 -1.22 -27.01
C SER A 383 -15.54 -1.66 -28.35
N THR A 384 -14.76 -2.06 -29.35
CA THR A 384 -15.26 -2.65 -30.60
C THR A 384 -15.47 -4.16 -30.48
N GLY A 385 -15.07 -4.75 -29.35
CA GLY A 385 -15.16 -6.18 -29.06
C GLY A 385 -14.03 -7.00 -29.68
N LYS A 386 -12.89 -6.38 -30.02
CA LYS A 386 -11.69 -7.03 -30.54
C LYS A 386 -10.71 -7.31 -29.38
N ILE A 387 -10.10 -8.52 -29.38
CA ILE A 387 -9.05 -8.84 -28.40
C ILE A 387 -7.90 -7.84 -28.52
N ALA A 388 -7.38 -7.40 -27.39
CA ALA A 388 -6.22 -6.50 -27.35
C ALA A 388 -4.95 -7.27 -27.75
N SER A 389 -4.10 -6.65 -28.58
CA SER A 389 -2.88 -7.32 -29.05
C SER A 389 -1.91 -7.64 -27.91
N PHE A 390 -1.93 -6.85 -26.83
CA PHE A 390 -1.09 -7.08 -25.66
C PHE A 390 -1.60 -8.21 -24.76
N SER A 391 -2.88 -8.63 -24.87
CA SER A 391 -3.46 -9.63 -23.97
C SER A 391 -2.69 -10.94 -23.99
N GLY A 392 -2.42 -11.48 -22.78
CA GLY A 392 -1.76 -12.77 -22.65
C GLY A 392 -2.63 -13.92 -23.16
N PHE A 393 -2.09 -14.75 -24.03
CA PHE A 393 -2.71 -15.93 -24.62
C PHE A 393 -2.18 -17.23 -24.00
N GLY A 394 -3.02 -18.25 -23.95
CA GLY A 394 -2.65 -19.61 -23.62
C GLY A 394 -2.08 -20.41 -24.81
N PRO A 395 -1.84 -21.72 -24.62
CA PRO A 395 -1.96 -22.43 -23.35
C PRO A 395 -0.98 -21.92 -22.30
N SER A 396 -1.27 -22.17 -21.02
CA SER A 396 -0.40 -21.77 -19.92
C SER A 396 1.06 -22.21 -20.16
N PRO A 397 2.06 -21.30 -20.04
CA PRO A 397 3.45 -21.68 -20.11
C PRO A 397 3.93 -22.51 -18.90
N VAL A 398 3.14 -22.55 -17.81
CA VAL A 398 3.48 -23.29 -16.58
C VAL A 398 3.13 -24.75 -16.69
N ASP A 399 1.89 -25.08 -17.12
CA ASP A 399 1.35 -26.44 -17.05
C ASP A 399 0.58 -26.88 -18.32
N GLY A 400 0.49 -26.02 -19.32
CA GLY A 400 -0.25 -26.28 -20.57
C GLY A 400 -1.77 -26.19 -20.46
N SER A 401 -2.33 -25.80 -19.33
CA SER A 401 -3.76 -25.57 -19.17
C SER A 401 -4.28 -24.43 -20.05
N ALA A 402 -5.57 -24.45 -20.32
CA ALA A 402 -6.20 -23.40 -21.14
C ALA A 402 -6.23 -22.07 -20.36
N LYS A 403 -5.79 -20.96 -21.01
CA LYS A 403 -5.75 -19.58 -20.51
C LYS A 403 -6.00 -18.61 -21.67
N PRO A 404 -6.57 -17.39 -21.40
CA PRO A 404 -7.21 -17.00 -20.15
C PRO A 404 -8.43 -17.86 -19.85
N ASN A 405 -9.11 -17.66 -18.71
CA ASN A 405 -10.36 -18.34 -18.42
C ASN A 405 -11.56 -17.61 -19.04
N ILE A 406 -11.51 -16.28 -19.06
CA ILE A 406 -12.54 -15.39 -19.64
C ILE A 406 -11.85 -14.11 -20.09
N SER A 407 -12.54 -13.30 -20.92
CA SER A 407 -12.07 -11.97 -21.32
C SER A 407 -13.08 -10.88 -20.95
N ALA A 408 -12.56 -9.69 -20.59
CA ALA A 408 -13.36 -8.54 -20.16
C ALA A 408 -12.84 -7.23 -20.79
N PRO A 409 -13.59 -6.10 -20.69
CA PRO A 409 -13.15 -4.79 -21.14
C PRO A 409 -11.83 -4.37 -20.51
N GLY A 410 -10.80 -4.09 -21.33
CA GLY A 410 -9.46 -3.79 -20.82
C GLY A 410 -8.71 -2.72 -21.62
N VAL A 411 -9.35 -2.04 -22.60
CA VAL A 411 -8.69 -1.02 -23.42
C VAL A 411 -9.39 0.32 -23.27
N ALA A 412 -8.62 1.36 -22.92
CA ALA A 412 -9.12 2.72 -22.71
C ALA A 412 -10.27 2.78 -21.68
N VAL A 413 -10.07 2.15 -20.53
CA VAL A 413 -11.03 2.13 -19.43
C VAL A 413 -10.80 3.36 -18.54
N GLU A 414 -11.82 4.20 -18.36
CA GLU A 414 -11.77 5.35 -17.44
C GLU A 414 -12.15 4.91 -16.03
N SER A 415 -11.32 5.28 -15.03
CA SER A 415 -11.59 4.99 -13.62
C SER A 415 -11.01 6.04 -12.68
N THR A 416 -11.23 5.89 -11.38
CA THR A 416 -10.73 6.77 -10.32
C THR A 416 -9.20 6.77 -10.27
N PHE A 417 -8.60 7.91 -9.90
CA PHE A 417 -7.15 8.07 -9.82
C PHE A 417 -6.76 8.99 -8.66
N PRO A 418 -5.55 8.84 -8.06
CA PRO A 418 -5.11 9.68 -6.95
C PRO A 418 -5.20 11.19 -7.24
N GLY A 419 -5.41 11.98 -6.16
CA GLY A 419 -5.67 13.41 -6.25
C GLY A 419 -7.13 13.73 -6.55
N SER A 420 -8.05 12.76 -6.27
CA SER A 420 -9.48 12.83 -6.59
C SER A 420 -9.71 13.15 -8.06
N SER A 421 -8.97 12.46 -8.91
CA SER A 421 -8.96 12.60 -10.36
C SER A 421 -9.38 11.28 -11.04
N TYR A 422 -9.41 11.26 -12.35
CA TYR A 422 -9.75 10.09 -13.17
C TYR A 422 -8.67 9.89 -14.21
N ALA A 423 -8.39 8.62 -14.55
CA ALA A 423 -7.45 8.27 -15.60
C ALA A 423 -8.06 7.25 -16.55
N THR A 424 -7.63 7.29 -17.80
CA THR A 424 -7.94 6.25 -18.79
C THR A 424 -6.70 5.38 -18.94
N GLU A 425 -6.84 4.08 -18.72
CA GLU A 425 -5.76 3.11 -18.80
C GLU A 425 -6.15 1.88 -19.62
N SER A 426 -5.15 1.11 -20.06
CA SER A 426 -5.35 -0.11 -20.84
C SER A 426 -4.47 -1.23 -20.27
N GLY A 427 -4.98 -2.45 -20.24
CA GLY A 427 -4.28 -3.63 -19.73
C GLY A 427 -5.25 -4.74 -19.36
N THR A 428 -4.75 -5.97 -19.23
CA THR A 428 -5.49 -7.04 -18.56
C THR A 428 -5.75 -6.68 -17.08
N SER A 429 -4.94 -5.76 -16.54
CA SER A 429 -5.16 -5.11 -15.24
C SER A 429 -6.48 -4.36 -15.15
N MET A 430 -7.00 -3.79 -16.24
CA MET A 430 -8.30 -3.10 -16.30
C MET A 430 -9.44 -4.07 -16.60
N ALA A 431 -9.16 -5.19 -17.26
CA ALA A 431 -10.13 -6.25 -17.51
C ALA A 431 -10.47 -7.05 -16.23
N THR A 432 -9.46 -7.35 -15.42
CA THR A 432 -9.59 -8.15 -14.20
C THR A 432 -10.61 -7.60 -13.20
N PRO A 433 -10.62 -6.29 -12.86
CA PRO A 433 -11.59 -5.73 -11.92
C PRO A 433 -13.03 -5.77 -12.44
N HIS A 434 -13.26 -5.81 -13.76
CA HIS A 434 -14.61 -6.06 -14.30
C HIS A 434 -15.14 -7.44 -13.88
N VAL A 435 -14.29 -8.46 -13.90
CA VAL A 435 -14.65 -9.80 -13.44
C VAL A 435 -14.86 -9.83 -11.93
N ALA A 436 -13.97 -9.24 -11.15
CA ALA A 436 -14.11 -9.17 -9.70
C ALA A 436 -15.43 -8.47 -9.28
N GLY A 437 -15.77 -7.35 -9.92
CA GLY A 437 -17.04 -6.66 -9.73
C GLY A 437 -18.24 -7.48 -10.19
N ALA A 438 -18.13 -8.21 -11.32
CA ALA A 438 -19.18 -9.09 -11.81
C ALA A 438 -19.49 -10.23 -10.83
N VAL A 439 -18.47 -10.84 -10.22
CA VAL A 439 -18.68 -11.85 -9.17
C VAL A 439 -19.38 -11.26 -7.95
N ALA A 440 -19.11 -9.99 -7.61
CA ALA A 440 -19.84 -9.33 -6.54
C ALA A 440 -21.32 -9.14 -6.85
N LEU A 441 -21.67 -8.77 -8.10
CA LEU A 441 -23.07 -8.74 -8.55
C LEU A 441 -23.71 -10.14 -8.49
N LEU A 442 -23.02 -11.17 -8.99
CA LEU A 442 -23.50 -12.55 -8.98
C LEU A 442 -23.76 -13.06 -7.54
N TRP A 443 -22.81 -12.83 -6.62
CA TRP A 443 -22.94 -13.29 -5.24
C TRP A 443 -23.92 -12.45 -4.42
N SER A 444 -24.14 -11.21 -4.80
CA SER A 444 -25.21 -10.40 -4.21
C SER A 444 -26.58 -10.89 -4.65
N ALA A 445 -26.77 -11.18 -5.95
CA ALA A 445 -28.03 -11.73 -6.49
C ALA A 445 -28.31 -13.16 -5.97
N ALA A 446 -27.27 -13.99 -5.88
CA ALA A 446 -27.35 -15.38 -5.45
C ALA A 446 -26.44 -15.68 -4.25
N PRO A 447 -26.78 -15.23 -3.01
CA PRO A 447 -25.92 -15.39 -1.84
C PRO A 447 -25.58 -16.85 -1.48
N SER A 448 -26.32 -17.81 -2.01
CA SER A 448 -26.03 -19.26 -1.88
C SER A 448 -24.73 -19.70 -2.59
N LEU A 449 -24.20 -18.84 -3.49
CA LEU A 449 -22.94 -19.06 -4.21
C LEU A 449 -21.72 -18.51 -3.47
N ILE A 450 -21.90 -17.68 -2.43
CA ILE A 450 -20.77 -17.09 -1.69
C ILE A 450 -19.83 -18.18 -1.18
N GLY A 451 -18.58 -18.13 -1.62
CA GLY A 451 -17.55 -19.11 -1.28
C GLY A 451 -17.63 -20.43 -2.03
N LYS A 452 -18.44 -20.54 -3.08
CA LYS A 452 -18.50 -21.69 -3.98
C LYS A 452 -17.79 -21.35 -5.29
N ILE A 453 -16.47 -21.51 -5.28
CA ILE A 453 -15.60 -21.05 -6.34
C ILE A 453 -15.88 -21.76 -7.66
N ASP A 454 -15.95 -23.10 -7.66
CA ASP A 454 -16.12 -23.88 -8.88
C ASP A 454 -17.48 -23.61 -9.55
N GLU A 455 -18.56 -23.51 -8.76
CA GLU A 455 -19.88 -23.19 -9.28
C GLU A 455 -19.96 -21.75 -9.82
N THR A 456 -19.23 -20.81 -9.18
CA THR A 456 -19.13 -19.43 -9.65
C THR A 456 -18.43 -19.34 -11.00
N ARG A 457 -17.27 -20.01 -11.13
CA ARG A 457 -16.53 -20.09 -12.40
C ARG A 457 -17.38 -20.70 -13.51
N ALA A 458 -18.07 -21.80 -13.21
CA ALA A 458 -18.96 -22.46 -14.18
C ALA A 458 -20.05 -21.51 -14.69
N LEU A 459 -20.68 -20.72 -13.81
CA LEU A 459 -21.72 -19.75 -14.20
C LEU A 459 -21.15 -18.58 -15.01
N LEU A 460 -19.95 -18.09 -14.70
CA LEU A 460 -19.29 -17.06 -15.51
C LEU A 460 -18.97 -17.59 -16.91
N ASN A 461 -18.44 -18.79 -17.00
CA ASN A 461 -18.06 -19.44 -18.25
C ASN A 461 -19.31 -19.73 -19.11
N GLU A 462 -20.37 -20.33 -18.55
CA GLU A 462 -21.62 -20.63 -19.25
C GLU A 462 -22.35 -19.34 -19.66
N GLY A 463 -22.24 -18.28 -18.87
CA GLY A 463 -22.80 -16.96 -19.15
C GLY A 463 -22.04 -16.20 -20.25
N ALA A 464 -20.78 -16.49 -20.48
CA ALA A 464 -19.96 -15.75 -21.43
C ALA A 464 -20.50 -15.80 -22.86
N THR A 465 -20.11 -14.79 -23.66
CA THR A 465 -20.42 -14.78 -25.09
C THR A 465 -19.24 -15.36 -25.87
N ASP A 466 -19.45 -16.54 -26.47
CA ASP A 466 -18.43 -17.25 -27.24
C ASP A 466 -17.80 -16.40 -28.34
N VAL A 467 -16.50 -16.55 -28.54
CA VAL A 467 -15.78 -15.96 -29.68
C VAL A 467 -14.88 -17.05 -30.27
N ASP A 468 -15.15 -17.40 -31.53
CA ASP A 468 -14.40 -18.41 -32.25
C ASP A 468 -13.05 -17.87 -32.73
N ASP A 469 -12.02 -18.12 -31.93
CA ASP A 469 -10.62 -17.82 -32.27
C ASP A 469 -9.70 -18.92 -31.71
N THR A 470 -9.41 -19.89 -32.56
CA THR A 470 -8.63 -21.09 -32.18
C THR A 470 -7.18 -21.06 -32.65
N HIS A 471 -6.63 -19.88 -33.02
CA HIS A 471 -5.26 -19.80 -33.53
C HIS A 471 -4.20 -20.25 -32.49
N CYS A 472 -4.49 -20.13 -31.18
CA CYS A 472 -3.68 -20.68 -30.10
C CYS A 472 -4.19 -22.03 -29.55
N GLY A 473 -5.16 -22.66 -30.24
CA GLY A 473 -5.76 -23.93 -29.81
C GLY A 473 -7.07 -23.73 -29.02
N GLY A 474 -7.67 -24.85 -28.61
CA GLY A 474 -8.97 -24.87 -27.96
C GLY A 474 -10.12 -25.16 -28.94
N THR A 475 -11.32 -24.71 -28.63
CA THR A 475 -12.56 -24.85 -29.42
C THR A 475 -13.23 -23.51 -29.62
N ALA A 476 -14.28 -23.43 -30.43
CA ALA A 476 -15.04 -22.19 -30.64
C ALA A 476 -15.65 -21.64 -29.35
N GLY A 477 -16.06 -22.50 -28.40
CA GLY A 477 -16.67 -22.12 -27.13
C GLY A 477 -15.67 -21.93 -25.98
N MET A 478 -14.46 -22.51 -26.10
CA MET A 478 -13.39 -22.35 -25.11
C MET A 478 -12.05 -22.42 -25.82
N ASN A 479 -11.34 -21.32 -25.91
CA ASN A 479 -10.06 -21.23 -26.64
C ASN A 479 -8.98 -20.46 -25.86
N ASN A 480 -7.74 -20.58 -26.32
CA ASN A 480 -6.60 -20.01 -25.63
C ASN A 480 -6.36 -18.52 -25.91
N VAL A 481 -7.29 -17.83 -26.56
CA VAL A 481 -7.25 -16.39 -26.84
C VAL A 481 -8.27 -15.64 -25.99
N TRP A 482 -9.48 -16.15 -25.92
CA TRP A 482 -10.63 -15.52 -25.24
C TRP A 482 -11.07 -16.23 -23.96
N GLY A 483 -10.60 -17.45 -23.70
CA GLY A 483 -11.16 -18.35 -22.70
C GLY A 483 -12.53 -18.85 -23.13
N ASP A 484 -13.50 -18.84 -22.22
CA ASP A 484 -14.91 -19.14 -22.51
C ASP A 484 -15.62 -17.96 -23.23
N GLY A 485 -14.91 -16.87 -23.54
CA GLY A 485 -15.43 -15.75 -24.32
C GLY A 485 -15.50 -14.43 -23.56
N LYS A 486 -16.39 -13.51 -24.02
CA LYS A 486 -16.59 -12.21 -23.38
C LYS A 486 -17.53 -12.32 -22.19
N LEU A 487 -17.14 -11.73 -21.07
CA LEU A 487 -17.98 -11.66 -19.87
C LEU A 487 -19.37 -11.06 -20.17
N ASP A 488 -20.43 -11.76 -19.77
CA ASP A 488 -21.81 -11.29 -19.76
C ASP A 488 -22.43 -11.61 -18.40
N ILE A 489 -22.40 -10.61 -17.50
CA ILE A 489 -22.83 -10.84 -16.11
C ILE A 489 -24.35 -10.98 -15.98
N LEU A 490 -25.12 -10.37 -16.85
CA LEU A 490 -26.58 -10.53 -16.84
C LEU A 490 -26.95 -12.00 -17.09
N LYS A 491 -26.38 -12.59 -18.14
CA LYS A 491 -26.61 -14.00 -18.47
C LYS A 491 -26.13 -14.94 -17.37
N SER A 492 -24.97 -14.67 -16.77
CA SER A 492 -24.45 -15.45 -15.62
C SER A 492 -25.40 -15.41 -14.42
N ILE A 493 -26.04 -14.26 -14.15
CA ILE A 493 -27.03 -14.10 -13.08
C ILE A 493 -28.35 -14.80 -13.46
N ASP A 494 -28.79 -14.72 -14.72
CA ASP A 494 -29.99 -15.43 -15.19
C ASP A 494 -29.90 -16.94 -15.01
N LEU A 495 -28.69 -17.50 -15.12
CA LEU A 495 -28.40 -18.93 -14.90
C LEU A 495 -28.26 -19.30 -13.41
N ALA A 496 -28.08 -18.33 -12.52
CA ALA A 496 -27.80 -18.56 -11.12
C ALA A 496 -29.05 -19.00 -10.32
N PRO A 497 -28.89 -19.63 -9.15
CA PRO A 497 -30.01 -20.00 -8.28
C PRO A 497 -30.70 -18.76 -7.71
N HIS A 498 -31.94 -18.47 -8.12
CA HIS A 498 -32.78 -17.36 -7.62
C HIS A 498 -33.51 -17.75 -6.31
N THR A 499 -32.77 -18.02 -5.25
CA THR A 499 -33.32 -18.45 -3.95
C THR A 499 -33.25 -17.40 -2.86
N ALA A 500 -32.68 -16.24 -3.14
CA ALA A 500 -32.55 -15.18 -2.16
C ALA A 500 -33.90 -14.59 -1.75
N ALA A 501 -34.08 -14.35 -0.44
CA ALA A 501 -35.07 -13.41 0.05
C ALA A 501 -34.58 -11.99 -0.20
N THR A 502 -35.46 -11.08 -0.59
CA THR A 502 -35.14 -9.66 -0.71
C THR A 502 -35.63 -8.92 0.52
N VAL A 503 -34.71 -8.39 1.31
CA VAL A 503 -35.04 -7.48 2.40
C VAL A 503 -34.92 -6.04 1.90
N THR A 504 -35.97 -5.28 2.11
CA THR A 504 -36.00 -3.82 1.92
C THR A 504 -36.36 -3.15 3.22
N GLY A 505 -36.12 -1.85 3.34
CA GLY A 505 -36.59 -1.09 4.52
C GLY A 505 -36.25 0.38 4.40
N LYS A 506 -36.85 1.15 5.29
CA LYS A 506 -36.64 2.59 5.40
C LYS A 506 -36.22 2.96 6.82
N VAL A 507 -35.17 3.76 6.93
CA VAL A 507 -34.72 4.32 8.21
C VAL A 507 -35.15 5.77 8.28
N THR A 508 -35.85 6.14 9.35
CA THR A 508 -36.37 7.49 9.54
C THR A 508 -36.00 8.07 10.90
N ASP A 509 -35.98 9.37 11.01
CA ASP A 509 -35.88 10.11 12.26
C ASP A 509 -37.20 9.99 13.03
N LYS A 510 -37.15 9.50 14.27
CA LYS A 510 -38.36 9.26 15.10
C LYS A 510 -39.09 10.55 15.47
N ALA A 511 -38.39 11.67 15.54
CA ALA A 511 -38.99 12.94 15.96
C ALA A 511 -39.63 13.69 14.78
N SER A 512 -38.99 13.71 13.62
CA SER A 512 -39.44 14.45 12.43
C SER A 512 -40.12 13.60 11.37
N GLY A 513 -39.89 12.27 11.35
CA GLY A 513 -40.32 11.39 10.29
C GLY A 513 -39.45 11.50 9.02
N SER A 514 -38.40 12.32 9.03
CA SER A 514 -37.53 12.53 7.87
C SER A 514 -36.73 11.27 7.58
N ALA A 515 -36.45 11.01 6.31
CA ALA A 515 -35.56 9.93 5.87
C ALA A 515 -34.13 10.14 6.39
N LEU A 516 -33.46 9.06 6.77
CA LEU A 516 -32.08 9.08 7.26
C LEU A 516 -31.13 8.40 6.30
N PRO A 517 -30.38 9.15 5.49
CA PRO A 517 -29.34 8.63 4.63
C PRO A 517 -28.10 8.24 5.42
N ASN A 518 -27.24 7.37 4.82
CA ASN A 518 -25.94 6.95 5.35
C ASN A 518 -26.02 6.26 6.74
N ILE A 519 -27.14 5.68 7.10
CA ILE A 519 -27.24 4.80 8.27
C ILE A 519 -26.65 3.44 7.91
N THR A 520 -25.73 2.97 8.73
CA THR A 520 -25.16 1.63 8.60
C THR A 520 -26.16 0.60 9.08
N VAL A 521 -26.51 -0.36 8.23
CA VAL A 521 -27.39 -1.49 8.52
C VAL A 521 -26.54 -2.75 8.49
N ASN A 522 -26.27 -3.34 9.66
CA ASN A 522 -25.59 -4.63 9.77
C ASN A 522 -26.63 -5.73 9.97
N VAL A 523 -26.54 -6.76 9.14
CA VAL A 523 -27.42 -7.93 9.21
C VAL A 523 -26.55 -9.14 9.55
N THR A 524 -26.81 -9.73 10.70
CA THR A 524 -26.03 -10.83 11.26
C THR A 524 -26.86 -12.11 11.25
N ASP A 525 -26.34 -13.20 10.67
CA ASP A 525 -26.97 -14.51 10.70
C ASP A 525 -26.71 -15.26 12.02
N THR A 526 -27.28 -16.45 12.17
CA THR A 526 -27.12 -17.30 13.36
C THR A 526 -25.70 -17.87 13.52
N ALA A 527 -24.86 -17.82 12.48
CA ALA A 527 -23.45 -18.21 12.53
C ALA A 527 -22.53 -17.03 12.89
N GLY A 528 -23.10 -15.82 13.02
CA GLY A 528 -22.35 -14.59 13.34
C GLY A 528 -21.76 -13.91 12.10
N VAL A 529 -22.13 -14.32 10.88
CA VAL A 529 -21.71 -13.66 9.64
C VAL A 529 -22.47 -12.35 9.49
N VAL A 530 -21.74 -11.26 9.30
CA VAL A 530 -22.31 -9.91 9.15
C VAL A 530 -22.25 -9.50 7.69
N ARG A 531 -23.38 -9.03 7.16
CA ARG A 531 -23.45 -8.32 5.86
C ARG A 531 -23.90 -6.89 6.13
N THR A 532 -23.22 -5.93 5.51
CA THR A 532 -23.42 -4.50 5.79
C THR A 532 -23.89 -3.79 4.54
N VAL A 533 -24.93 -2.97 4.69
CA VAL A 533 -25.35 -1.97 3.69
C VAL A 533 -25.52 -0.61 4.36
N THR A 534 -25.58 0.46 3.59
CA THR A 534 -25.87 1.81 4.06
C THR A 534 -27.15 2.31 3.41
N THR A 535 -27.95 3.11 4.13
CA THR A 535 -29.16 3.70 3.54
C THR A 535 -28.82 4.76 2.50
N ASP A 536 -29.62 4.78 1.44
CA ASP A 536 -29.55 5.76 0.36
C ASP A 536 -30.07 7.14 0.79
N GLY A 537 -30.07 8.13 -0.13
CA GLY A 537 -30.48 9.50 0.14
C GLY A 537 -31.91 9.66 0.64
N ASP A 538 -32.81 8.75 0.29
CA ASP A 538 -34.20 8.70 0.75
C ASP A 538 -34.41 7.82 1.98
N GLY A 539 -33.33 7.37 2.62
CA GLY A 539 -33.32 6.51 3.80
C GLY A 539 -33.63 5.04 3.54
N SER A 540 -33.78 4.63 2.27
CA SER A 540 -34.04 3.24 1.92
C SER A 540 -32.78 2.38 1.94
N TYR A 541 -32.95 1.08 2.12
CA TYR A 541 -31.90 0.08 1.93
C TYR A 541 -32.49 -1.21 1.35
N ARG A 542 -31.65 -1.97 0.66
CA ARG A 542 -31.98 -3.26 0.10
C ARG A 542 -30.83 -4.24 0.30
N LEU A 543 -31.16 -5.49 0.62
CA LEU A 543 -30.16 -6.54 0.80
C LEU A 543 -30.76 -7.91 0.47
N PRO A 544 -30.27 -8.63 -0.56
CA PRO A 544 -30.60 -10.03 -0.79
C PRO A 544 -29.93 -10.92 0.26
N LEU A 545 -30.71 -11.85 0.85
CA LEU A 545 -30.25 -12.78 1.89
C LEU A 545 -30.70 -14.21 1.60
N GLN A 546 -29.96 -15.21 2.07
CA GLN A 546 -30.45 -16.60 2.04
C GLN A 546 -31.64 -16.77 3.01
N ALA A 547 -32.44 -17.82 2.80
CA ALA A 547 -33.44 -18.23 3.80
C ALA A 547 -32.72 -18.53 5.14
N GLY A 548 -33.23 -17.97 6.23
CA GLY A 548 -32.57 -18.08 7.53
C GLY A 548 -33.10 -17.10 8.58
N THR A 549 -32.50 -17.10 9.76
CA THR A 549 -32.87 -16.18 10.86
C THR A 549 -31.72 -15.16 11.07
N TYR A 550 -32.10 -13.91 11.20
CA TYR A 550 -31.20 -12.76 11.22
C TYR A 550 -31.48 -11.79 12.37
N SER A 551 -30.45 -11.06 12.74
CA SER A 551 -30.54 -9.87 13.60
C SER A 551 -30.05 -8.66 12.81
N PHE A 552 -30.79 -7.57 12.90
CA PHE A 552 -30.46 -6.29 12.27
C PHE A 552 -29.97 -5.31 13.33
N SER A 553 -28.95 -4.55 13.06
CA SER A 553 -28.54 -3.38 13.84
C SER A 553 -28.39 -2.17 12.93
N PHE A 554 -28.85 -1.02 13.42
CA PHE A 554 -28.87 0.24 12.69
C PHE A 554 -28.09 1.27 13.50
N SER A 555 -27.11 1.92 12.88
CA SER A 555 -26.26 2.91 13.55
C SER A 555 -25.94 4.08 12.63
N GLY A 556 -25.87 5.29 13.18
CA GLY A 556 -25.49 6.50 12.48
C GLY A 556 -25.26 7.65 13.44
N TYR A 557 -24.44 8.61 13.03
CA TYR A 557 -24.10 9.77 13.84
C TYR A 557 -25.37 10.55 14.25
N GLY A 558 -25.43 10.92 15.52
CA GLY A 558 -26.55 11.73 16.06
C GLY A 558 -27.80 10.93 16.37
N TYR A 559 -27.73 9.60 16.34
CA TYR A 559 -28.86 8.73 16.66
C TYR A 559 -28.45 7.62 17.63
N ALA A 560 -29.40 7.24 18.49
CA ALA A 560 -29.27 6.03 19.26
C ALA A 560 -29.39 4.80 18.36
N ASN A 561 -28.57 3.78 18.60
CA ASN A 561 -28.60 2.54 17.81
C ASN A 561 -29.96 1.86 17.88
N GLY A 562 -30.47 1.42 16.74
CA GLY A 562 -31.68 0.63 16.60
C GLY A 562 -31.36 -0.85 16.37
N SER A 563 -32.32 -1.75 16.64
CA SER A 563 -32.15 -3.17 16.34
C SER A 563 -33.49 -3.88 16.08
N ALA A 564 -33.42 -4.95 15.26
CA ALA A 564 -34.51 -5.94 15.13
C ALA A 564 -33.87 -7.34 15.19
N THR A 565 -34.41 -8.25 16.00
CA THR A 565 -33.84 -9.57 16.22
C THR A 565 -34.82 -10.67 15.91
N GLY A 566 -34.35 -11.86 15.56
CA GLY A 566 -35.17 -13.03 15.29
C GLY A 566 -35.99 -12.94 13.98
N VAL A 567 -35.55 -12.12 13.03
CA VAL A 567 -36.21 -12.01 11.72
C VAL A 567 -35.93 -13.27 10.92
N THR A 568 -36.99 -14.05 10.63
CA THR A 568 -36.86 -15.29 9.85
C THR A 568 -37.36 -15.06 8.43
N LEU A 569 -36.52 -15.40 7.45
CA LEU A 569 -36.77 -15.23 6.03
C LEU A 569 -36.91 -16.58 5.36
N ALA A 570 -37.95 -16.76 4.54
CA ALA A 570 -38.09 -17.88 3.62
C ALA A 570 -37.40 -17.58 2.27
N ALA A 571 -37.10 -18.63 1.49
CA ALA A 571 -36.58 -18.48 0.14
C ALA A 571 -37.52 -17.65 -0.72
N GLN A 572 -36.98 -16.75 -1.55
CA GLN A 572 -37.71 -15.87 -2.46
C GLN A 572 -38.71 -14.91 -1.77
N GLN A 573 -38.63 -14.77 -0.46
CA GLN A 573 -39.52 -13.88 0.30
C GLN A 573 -39.13 -12.41 0.07
N ALA A 574 -40.11 -11.57 -0.27
CA ALA A 574 -40.00 -10.13 -0.08
C ALA A 574 -40.35 -9.79 1.37
N PHE A 575 -39.46 -9.09 2.07
CA PHE A 575 -39.61 -8.72 3.46
C PHE A 575 -39.23 -7.27 3.69
N THR A 576 -40.03 -6.53 4.42
CA THR A 576 -39.77 -5.12 4.78
C THR A 576 -39.42 -4.98 6.25
N GLN A 577 -38.27 -4.31 6.54
CA GLN A 577 -37.81 -3.99 7.88
C GLN A 577 -37.55 -2.49 8.01
N ASP A 578 -38.58 -1.73 8.34
CA ASP A 578 -38.50 -0.30 8.62
C ASP A 578 -38.06 -0.07 10.07
N ILE A 579 -37.42 1.07 10.33
CA ILE A 579 -37.09 1.49 11.69
C ILE A 579 -37.06 3.02 11.78
N ALA A 580 -37.47 3.53 12.95
CA ALA A 580 -37.35 4.94 13.33
C ALA A 580 -36.31 5.09 14.46
N LEU A 581 -35.18 5.81 14.15
CA LEU A 581 -34.12 6.04 15.13
C LEU A 581 -34.39 7.28 15.98
N THR A 582 -34.04 7.19 17.25
CA THR A 582 -34.20 8.30 18.20
C THR A 582 -32.99 9.24 18.08
N PRO A 583 -33.19 10.54 17.81
CA PRO A 583 -32.09 11.48 17.75
C PRO A 583 -31.42 11.67 19.12
N THR A 584 -30.12 11.78 19.12
CA THR A 584 -29.28 12.11 20.28
C THR A 584 -29.23 13.63 20.46
N PRO A 585 -29.35 14.20 21.66
CA PRO A 585 -29.17 15.65 21.89
C PRO A 585 -27.82 16.15 21.38
N SER A 586 -27.75 17.41 20.98
CA SER A 586 -26.52 18.01 20.45
C SER A 586 -26.20 19.35 21.12
N HIS A 587 -24.90 19.63 21.30
CA HIS A 587 -24.38 20.79 22.01
C HIS A 587 -23.28 21.48 21.22
N LYS A 588 -22.94 22.72 21.58
CA LYS A 588 -21.82 23.46 20.97
C LYS A 588 -20.50 22.94 21.52
N VAL A 589 -19.52 22.73 20.64
CA VAL A 589 -18.12 22.50 21.01
C VAL A 589 -17.29 23.68 20.50
N SER A 590 -16.54 24.36 21.39
CA SER A 590 -15.74 25.51 21.01
C SER A 590 -14.50 25.63 21.88
N GLY A 591 -13.51 26.42 21.44
CA GLY A 591 -12.29 26.64 22.20
C GLY A 591 -11.30 27.53 21.47
N THR A 592 -10.11 27.65 22.05
CA THR A 592 -8.98 28.41 21.52
C THR A 592 -7.80 27.46 21.29
N VAL A 593 -7.16 27.57 20.13
CA VAL A 593 -5.92 26.85 19.80
C VAL A 593 -4.73 27.79 19.95
N LEU A 594 -3.74 27.35 20.69
CA LEU A 594 -2.47 28.05 20.89
C LEU A 594 -1.33 27.28 20.21
N ASP A 595 -0.33 28.00 19.69
CA ASP A 595 0.92 27.46 19.18
C ASP A 595 1.82 26.92 20.31
N VAL A 596 2.98 26.33 19.96
CA VAL A 596 3.97 25.82 20.92
C VAL A 596 4.52 26.87 21.88
N THR A 597 4.38 28.18 21.56
CA THR A 597 4.80 29.31 22.40
C THR A 597 3.68 29.87 23.28
N GLY A 598 2.47 29.34 23.15
CA GLY A 598 1.27 29.80 23.86
C GLY A 598 0.58 31.02 23.24
N LYS A 599 0.89 31.39 21.99
CA LYS A 599 0.21 32.39 21.21
C LYS A 599 -0.95 31.79 20.42
N ALA A 600 -1.94 32.62 20.09
CA ALA A 600 -3.07 32.21 19.26
C ALA A 600 -2.58 31.61 17.91
N LEU A 601 -3.05 30.42 17.55
CA LEU A 601 -2.72 29.74 16.31
C LEU A 601 -3.87 29.92 15.31
N ALA A 602 -3.74 30.87 14.41
CA ALA A 602 -4.70 31.10 13.34
C ALA A 602 -4.53 30.11 12.19
N GLY A 603 -5.61 29.81 11.48
CA GLY A 603 -5.60 28.96 10.28
C GLY A 603 -5.46 27.47 10.57
N ALA A 604 -5.38 27.03 11.83
CA ALA A 604 -5.31 25.63 12.17
C ALA A 604 -6.65 24.93 11.87
N LYS A 605 -6.58 23.76 11.23
CA LYS A 605 -7.74 22.92 10.93
C LYS A 605 -8.09 22.11 12.17
N VAL A 606 -9.30 22.29 12.70
CA VAL A 606 -9.84 21.55 13.84
C VAL A 606 -10.90 20.58 13.35
N GLN A 607 -10.76 19.30 13.69
CA GLN A 607 -11.66 18.23 13.28
C GLN A 607 -12.14 17.44 14.49
N LEU A 608 -13.39 17.03 14.46
CA LEU A 608 -13.99 16.09 15.41
C LEU A 608 -14.14 14.72 14.71
N ASN A 609 -13.17 13.84 14.91
CA ASN A 609 -13.23 12.48 14.42
C ASN A 609 -14.33 11.70 15.14
N GLY A 610 -15.10 10.90 14.41
CA GLY A 610 -16.31 10.25 14.91
C GLY A 610 -17.56 11.07 14.63
N THR A 611 -17.46 12.12 13.80
CA THR A 611 -18.59 12.92 13.35
C THR A 611 -18.51 13.21 11.85
N PRO A 612 -19.63 13.33 11.12
CA PRO A 612 -19.66 13.77 9.73
C PRO A 612 -19.49 15.30 9.59
N LEU A 613 -19.18 15.99 10.68
CA LEU A 613 -19.06 17.44 10.69
C LEU A 613 -17.80 17.87 9.94
N ALA A 614 -17.96 18.84 9.03
CA ALA A 614 -16.82 19.42 8.35
C ALA A 614 -15.82 20.02 9.35
N ALA A 615 -14.54 19.86 9.08
CA ALA A 615 -13.51 20.52 9.87
C ALA A 615 -13.67 22.03 9.80
N VAL A 616 -13.40 22.72 10.92
CA VAL A 616 -13.41 24.17 11.03
C VAL A 616 -11.99 24.71 11.10
N THR A 617 -11.79 25.94 10.66
CA THR A 617 -10.49 26.62 10.71
C THR A 617 -10.51 27.66 11.83
N THR A 618 -9.42 27.75 12.61
CA THR A 618 -9.28 28.76 13.65
C THR A 618 -9.16 30.16 13.07
N ASP A 619 -9.79 31.14 13.70
CA ASP A 619 -9.72 32.57 13.36
C ASP A 619 -8.37 33.21 13.80
N ALA A 620 -8.22 34.52 13.59
CA ALA A 620 -7.00 35.26 13.97
C ALA A 620 -6.72 35.23 15.49
N GLN A 621 -7.71 34.96 16.31
CA GLN A 621 -7.59 34.82 17.78
C GLN A 621 -7.43 33.34 18.20
N GLY A 622 -7.25 32.42 17.21
CA GLY A 622 -7.14 31.00 17.45
C GLY A 622 -8.45 30.32 17.83
N GLN A 623 -9.62 30.99 17.68
CA GLN A 623 -10.90 30.45 18.11
C GLN A 623 -11.50 29.50 17.06
N TYR A 624 -12.15 28.43 17.54
CA TYR A 624 -12.93 27.52 16.71
C TYR A 624 -14.28 27.18 17.34
N SER A 625 -15.24 26.75 16.52
CA SER A 625 -16.57 26.38 17.02
C SER A 625 -17.30 25.43 16.08
N PHE A 626 -17.86 24.36 16.64
CA PHE A 626 -18.89 23.51 16.05
C PHE A 626 -20.21 23.78 16.70
N ALA A 627 -21.21 24.20 15.93
CA ALA A 627 -22.48 24.69 16.47
C ALA A 627 -23.35 23.59 17.12
N LYS A 628 -23.34 22.36 16.54
CA LYS A 628 -24.14 21.21 16.96
C LYS A 628 -23.30 19.94 16.85
N VAL A 629 -22.94 19.37 17.98
CA VAL A 629 -22.26 18.09 18.09
C VAL A 629 -23.12 17.17 18.95
N ALA A 630 -23.46 16.00 18.45
CA ALA A 630 -24.27 15.05 19.24
C ALA A 630 -23.55 14.64 20.52
N GLU A 631 -24.26 14.32 21.57
CA GLU A 631 -23.68 13.75 22.79
C GLU A 631 -22.89 12.48 22.44
N GLY A 632 -21.64 12.39 22.95
CA GLY A 632 -20.75 11.30 22.65
C GLY A 632 -19.29 11.61 22.93
N SER A 633 -18.40 10.70 22.59
CA SER A 633 -16.97 10.86 22.77
C SER A 633 -16.28 10.81 21.42
N TYR A 634 -15.61 11.89 21.04
CA TYR A 634 -15.05 12.11 19.70
C TYR A 634 -13.57 12.41 19.77
N GLY A 635 -12.81 12.00 18.75
CA GLY A 635 -11.42 12.41 18.61
C GLY A 635 -11.33 13.89 18.21
N LEU A 636 -10.68 14.74 19.00
CA LEU A 636 -10.38 16.11 18.64
C LEU A 636 -8.97 16.16 18.05
N VAL A 637 -8.88 16.50 16.77
CA VAL A 637 -7.62 16.67 16.05
C VAL A 637 -7.43 18.12 15.67
N VAL A 638 -6.25 18.67 15.97
CA VAL A 638 -5.86 20.02 15.52
C VAL A 638 -4.61 19.92 14.67
N GLN A 639 -4.74 20.31 13.42
CA GLN A 639 -3.66 20.32 12.43
C GLN A 639 -3.23 21.76 12.14
N PRO A 640 -2.00 22.16 12.48
CA PRO A 640 -1.47 23.48 12.17
C PRO A 640 -1.47 23.76 10.66
N ALA A 641 -1.78 25.01 10.28
CA ALA A 641 -1.65 25.45 8.88
C ALA A 641 -0.17 25.61 8.49
N ALA A 642 0.12 25.47 7.19
CA ALA A 642 1.45 25.81 6.67
C ALA A 642 1.70 27.34 6.74
N PRO A 643 2.93 27.76 7.09
CA PRO A 643 4.08 26.96 7.47
C PRO A 643 3.96 26.40 8.91
N VAL A 644 4.05 25.10 9.06
CA VAL A 644 3.82 24.45 10.38
C VAL A 644 4.94 24.71 11.38
N LEU A 645 6.15 25.01 10.93
CA LEU A 645 7.35 25.26 11.75
C LEU A 645 7.56 24.13 12.78
N CYS A 646 7.54 24.47 14.07
CA CYS A 646 7.63 23.53 15.17
C CYS A 646 6.27 23.11 15.78
N ASN A 647 5.15 23.56 15.19
CA ASN A 647 3.83 23.18 15.68
C ASN A 647 3.47 21.77 15.21
N GLY A 648 3.26 20.85 16.15
CA GLY A 648 2.84 19.48 15.89
C GLY A 648 1.32 19.31 15.88
N VAL A 649 0.87 18.18 15.37
CA VAL A 649 -0.55 17.80 15.41
C VAL A 649 -0.96 17.46 16.84
N TYR A 650 -2.08 18.04 17.29
CA TYR A 650 -2.66 17.73 18.59
C TYR A 650 -3.80 16.72 18.45
N ASN A 651 -3.73 15.66 19.23
CA ASN A 651 -4.76 14.62 19.30
C ASN A 651 -5.26 14.48 20.74
N SER A 652 -6.58 14.44 20.92
CA SER A 652 -7.24 14.33 22.23
C SER A 652 -8.66 13.81 22.06
N THR A 653 -9.37 13.63 23.15
CA THR A 653 -10.78 13.30 23.18
C THR A 653 -11.62 14.52 23.54
N ALA A 654 -12.74 14.73 22.85
CA ALA A 654 -13.82 15.64 23.19
C ALA A 654 -15.02 14.84 23.66
N ALA A 655 -15.29 14.79 24.97
CA ALA A 655 -16.48 14.16 25.54
C ALA A 655 -17.60 15.19 25.62
N VAL A 656 -18.59 15.09 24.72
CA VAL A 656 -19.77 15.97 24.67
C VAL A 656 -20.88 15.33 25.52
N GLY A 657 -21.17 15.95 26.66
CA GLY A 657 -22.24 15.54 27.55
C GLY A 657 -23.50 16.41 27.36
N SER A 658 -24.31 16.55 28.39
CA SER A 658 -25.62 17.27 28.41
C SER A 658 -25.53 18.81 28.35
N GLY A 659 -24.41 19.35 27.83
CA GLY A 659 -24.20 20.81 27.70
C GLY A 659 -23.03 21.17 26.80
N ASP A 660 -22.88 22.47 26.50
CA ASP A 660 -21.82 22.99 25.66
C ASP A 660 -20.44 22.65 26.23
N LEU A 661 -19.50 22.24 25.35
CA LEU A 661 -18.14 21.89 25.71
C LEU A 661 -17.17 23.00 25.29
N ALA A 662 -16.43 23.54 26.26
CA ALA A 662 -15.29 24.40 26.01
C ALA A 662 -13.98 23.60 26.08
N LYS A 663 -13.20 23.54 24.99
CA LYS A 663 -11.96 22.77 24.89
C LYS A 663 -10.84 23.64 24.31
N ASN A 664 -10.01 24.22 25.17
CA ASN A 664 -8.81 24.95 24.78
C ASN A 664 -7.65 24.00 24.57
N VAL A 665 -6.83 24.25 23.57
CA VAL A 665 -5.75 23.38 23.10
C VAL A 665 -4.47 24.19 22.92
N GLN A 666 -3.34 23.68 23.38
CA GLN A 666 -2.03 24.09 22.94
C GLN A 666 -1.40 22.95 22.14
N VAL A 667 -0.98 23.21 20.89
CA VAL A 667 -0.36 22.16 20.07
C VAL A 667 0.99 21.74 20.63
N PRO A 668 1.38 20.47 20.52
CA PRO A 668 2.69 19.98 20.98
C PRO A 668 3.81 20.43 20.04
N ASN A 669 5.05 20.29 20.48
CA ASN A 669 6.19 20.38 19.57
C ASN A 669 6.10 19.28 18.50
N ARG A 670 6.40 19.65 17.26
CA ARG A 670 6.48 18.71 16.15
C ARG A 670 7.64 17.74 16.34
N THR A 671 7.40 16.47 16.06
CA THR A 671 8.39 15.38 16.14
C THR A 671 8.49 14.64 14.80
N ASP A 672 9.64 14.02 14.54
CA ASP A 672 9.79 12.98 13.52
C ASP A 672 9.52 11.58 14.10
N ASN A 673 9.64 10.54 13.25
CA ASN A 673 9.40 9.14 13.65
C ASN A 673 10.43 8.61 14.66
N SER A 674 11.63 9.17 14.67
CA SER A 674 12.68 8.86 15.64
C SER A 674 12.52 9.60 16.99
N GLY A 675 11.47 10.42 17.12
CA GLY A 675 11.17 11.19 18.32
C GLY A 675 12.03 12.45 18.51
N ASN A 676 12.81 12.87 17.49
CA ASN A 676 13.45 14.17 17.54
C ASN A 676 12.38 15.25 17.48
N SER A 677 12.57 16.35 18.20
CA SER A 677 11.59 17.45 18.26
C SER A 677 12.23 18.79 17.96
N CYS A 678 11.47 19.75 17.44
CA CYS A 678 11.91 21.14 17.34
C CYS A 678 11.08 22.07 18.22
N ALA A 679 11.72 23.16 18.66
CA ALA A 679 11.09 24.23 19.41
C ALA A 679 11.76 25.58 19.08
N PRO A 680 11.04 26.70 19.12
CA PRO A 680 11.64 28.03 19.16
C PRO A 680 12.62 28.13 20.34
N ALA A 681 13.74 28.80 20.13
CA ALA A 681 14.78 28.97 21.15
C ALA A 681 15.16 30.44 21.36
N THR A 682 15.78 30.73 22.50
CA THR A 682 16.35 32.06 22.74
C THR A 682 17.56 32.25 21.85
N TYR A 683 17.57 33.32 21.09
CA TYR A 683 18.74 33.74 20.29
C TYR A 683 19.91 34.13 21.20
N ALA A 684 21.03 33.44 21.03
CA ALA A 684 22.25 33.68 21.83
C ALA A 684 23.47 33.41 20.94
N TRP A 685 23.82 34.36 20.09
CA TRP A 685 24.86 34.27 19.08
C TRP A 685 26.26 33.96 19.63
N ILE A 686 26.97 33.02 19.03
CA ILE A 686 28.35 32.67 19.36
C ILE A 686 29.26 33.07 18.20
N ALA A 687 30.07 34.10 18.37
CA ALA A 687 30.95 34.58 17.32
C ALA A 687 32.01 33.49 16.95
N GLY A 688 32.21 33.26 15.69
CA GLY A 688 33.25 32.39 15.17
C GLY A 688 34.66 32.95 15.48
N SER A 689 35.62 32.10 15.77
CA SER A 689 36.98 32.48 16.14
C SER A 689 38.06 31.82 15.27
N LYS A 690 37.78 30.66 14.66
CA LYS A 690 38.75 29.92 13.85
C LYS A 690 38.12 29.66 12.45
N ASN A 691 38.78 30.21 11.42
CA ASN A 691 38.35 29.95 10.03
C ASN A 691 38.59 28.48 9.68
N ILE A 692 37.68 27.90 8.96
CA ILE A 692 37.88 26.66 8.20
C ILE A 692 38.29 27.00 6.77
N ALA A 693 39.07 26.13 6.14
CA ALA A 693 39.49 26.28 4.75
C ALA A 693 38.31 25.88 3.83
N LEU A 694 37.39 26.80 3.63
CA LEU A 694 36.19 26.66 2.82
C LEU A 694 35.95 27.97 2.09
N SER A 695 35.81 27.93 0.76
CA SER A 695 35.63 29.13 -0.08
C SER A 695 35.11 28.76 -1.47
N GLY A 696 34.55 29.73 -2.17
CA GLY A 696 34.00 29.51 -3.51
C GLY A 696 32.59 28.95 -3.48
N ASP A 697 32.27 28.15 -4.46
CA ASP A 697 31.01 27.54 -4.70
C ASP A 697 31.14 26.01 -4.61
N GLU A 698 30.13 25.31 -4.12
CA GLU A 698 30.06 23.83 -3.99
C GLU A 698 31.30 23.20 -3.32
N ASP A 699 31.90 23.87 -2.33
CA ASP A 699 33.08 23.39 -1.61
C ASP A 699 32.69 22.77 -0.24
N SER A 700 33.54 21.90 0.29
CA SER A 700 33.31 21.24 1.56
C SER A 700 34.59 21.02 2.35
N ALA A 701 34.50 21.09 3.68
CA ALA A 701 35.61 20.85 4.57
C ALA A 701 35.24 19.96 5.75
N THR A 702 36.10 18.99 6.07
CA THR A 702 35.92 18.14 7.27
C THR A 702 36.34 18.89 8.52
N VAL A 703 35.46 18.94 9.52
CA VAL A 703 35.68 19.58 10.80
C VAL A 703 35.66 18.53 11.92
N ALA A 704 36.69 18.53 12.76
CA ALA A 704 36.72 17.72 13.98
C ALA A 704 35.78 18.32 15.02
N LEU A 705 34.93 17.50 15.60
CA LEU A 705 34.01 17.88 16.67
C LEU A 705 34.72 17.78 18.01
N PRO A 706 34.65 18.81 18.88
CA PRO A 706 35.39 18.84 20.14
C PRO A 706 34.87 17.88 21.20
N PHE A 707 33.72 17.29 20.95
CA PHE A 707 33.05 16.22 21.72
C PHE A 707 32.17 15.37 20.78
N PRO A 708 31.82 14.12 21.15
CA PRO A 708 30.93 13.29 20.35
C PRO A 708 29.57 13.96 20.20
N VAL A 709 29.12 14.12 18.96
CA VAL A 709 27.76 14.62 18.61
C VAL A 709 26.90 13.44 18.20
N LYS A 710 25.78 13.26 18.86
CA LYS A 710 24.78 12.27 18.44
C LYS A 710 23.89 12.87 17.35
N HIS A 711 23.61 12.07 16.30
CA HIS A 711 22.65 12.39 15.28
C HIS A 711 21.89 11.12 14.92
N TYR A 712 20.57 11.09 15.17
CA TYR A 712 19.73 9.88 15.05
C TYR A 712 20.36 8.63 15.68
N GLY A 713 20.77 8.76 16.96
CA GLY A 713 21.33 7.66 17.76
C GLY A 713 22.79 7.32 17.48
N VAL A 714 23.39 7.76 16.36
CA VAL A 714 24.79 7.51 16.00
C VAL A 714 25.69 8.65 16.46
N SER A 715 26.84 8.31 17.08
CA SER A 715 27.83 9.30 17.58
C SER A 715 28.91 9.56 16.55
N TYR A 716 29.21 10.83 16.31
CA TYR A 716 30.21 11.30 15.36
C TYR A 716 31.28 12.14 16.04
N SER A 717 32.53 12.01 15.59
CA SER A 717 33.69 12.81 16.03
C SER A 717 34.14 13.83 14.99
N SER A 718 33.54 13.81 13.82
CA SER A 718 33.77 14.77 12.72
C SER A 718 32.49 14.95 11.91
N ALA A 719 32.41 16.07 11.20
CA ALA A 719 31.35 16.34 10.23
C ALA A 719 31.96 17.06 9.02
N SER A 720 31.33 16.92 7.84
CA SER A 720 31.62 17.72 6.67
C SER A 720 30.72 18.94 6.66
N VAL A 721 31.31 20.14 6.48
CA VAL A 721 30.60 21.42 6.39
C VAL A 721 30.70 21.90 4.95
N THR A 722 29.60 22.31 4.35
CA THR A 722 29.55 22.78 2.94
C THR A 722 29.35 24.29 2.84
N THR A 723 29.69 24.85 1.68
CA THR A 723 29.35 26.23 1.30
C THR A 723 27.85 26.45 1.41
N ASP A 724 27.04 25.48 1.01
CA ASP A 724 25.58 25.52 0.88
C ASP A 724 24.81 25.34 2.19
N GLY A 725 25.48 25.53 3.32
CA GLY A 725 24.83 25.58 4.62
C GLY A 725 24.46 24.26 5.22
N LEU A 726 25.17 23.15 4.86
CA LEU A 726 24.95 21.82 5.42
C LEU A 726 26.04 21.43 6.43
N VAL A 727 25.66 20.65 7.44
CA VAL A 727 26.56 19.86 8.30
C VAL A 727 26.23 18.37 8.10
N ASN A 728 27.06 17.69 7.34
CA ASN A 728 26.84 16.30 6.95
C ASN A 728 27.73 15.34 7.77
N PHE A 729 27.14 14.29 8.32
CA PHE A 729 27.83 13.31 9.15
C PHE A 729 28.34 12.08 8.40
N LEU A 730 27.89 11.85 7.16
CA LEU A 730 28.30 10.68 6.36
C LEU A 730 29.40 11.06 5.35
N SER A 731 29.07 11.87 4.38
CA SER A 731 30.01 12.42 3.39
C SER A 731 29.41 13.67 2.77
N SER A 732 30.26 14.66 2.45
CA SER A 732 29.87 15.74 1.57
C SER A 732 30.02 15.29 0.13
N ARG A 733 29.19 15.82 -0.76
CA ARG A 733 29.32 15.72 -2.20
C ARG A 733 29.48 17.11 -2.78
N VAL A 734 30.29 17.21 -3.82
CA VAL A 734 30.28 18.36 -4.71
C VAL A 734 28.93 18.35 -5.45
N GLY A 735 28.15 19.44 -5.42
CA GLY A 735 26.88 19.57 -6.10
C GLY A 735 25.62 19.54 -5.20
N ASP A 736 25.80 19.68 -3.88
CA ASP A 736 24.68 19.73 -2.93
C ASP A 736 24.01 21.13 -2.85
N TYR A 737 24.00 21.89 -3.94
CA TYR A 737 23.40 23.24 -4.04
C TYR A 737 21.86 23.21 -4.15
N SER A 738 21.30 22.11 -4.63
CA SER A 738 19.85 21.99 -4.82
C SER A 738 19.18 21.42 -3.58
N ASN A 739 18.50 22.27 -2.84
CA ASN A 739 17.77 21.88 -1.63
C ASN A 739 16.47 21.10 -1.96
N THR A 740 16.01 20.31 -1.01
CA THR A 740 14.76 19.53 -1.13
C THR A 740 13.98 19.54 0.19
N ALA A 741 12.70 19.12 0.14
CA ALA A 741 11.89 18.87 1.33
C ALA A 741 12.41 17.67 2.11
N LEU A 742 12.23 17.64 3.45
CA LEU A 742 12.62 16.56 4.34
C LEU A 742 11.38 15.78 4.85
N PRO A 743 11.49 14.46 5.02
CA PRO A 743 12.64 13.59 4.71
C PRO A 743 12.85 13.44 3.19
N THR A 744 14.07 13.08 2.77
CA THR A 744 14.39 12.89 1.35
C THR A 744 15.20 11.61 1.14
N THR A 745 14.71 10.73 0.27
CA THR A 745 15.37 9.47 -0.08
C THR A 745 16.14 9.51 -1.39
N GLY A 746 15.99 10.57 -2.20
CA GLY A 746 16.31 10.42 -3.60
C GLY A 746 17.23 11.41 -4.27
N VAL A 747 16.97 12.67 -4.19
CA VAL A 747 17.67 13.63 -5.05
C VAL A 747 19.05 13.92 -4.47
N ASN A 748 20.09 13.76 -5.27
CA ASN A 748 21.53 14.00 -4.97
C ASN A 748 22.14 13.16 -3.82
N GLY A 749 21.38 12.27 -3.17
CA GLY A 749 21.91 11.33 -2.18
C GLY A 749 22.44 11.94 -0.88
N VAL A 750 22.02 13.15 -0.52
CA VAL A 750 22.37 13.78 0.75
C VAL A 750 21.58 13.11 1.87
N LYS A 751 22.28 12.53 2.84
CA LYS A 751 21.69 11.78 3.97
C LYS A 751 22.51 12.02 5.24
N GLY A 752 21.88 11.91 6.42
CA GLY A 752 22.59 12.03 7.70
C GLY A 752 23.14 13.41 7.95
N PHE A 753 22.30 14.45 7.86
CA PHE A 753 22.75 15.84 7.93
C PHE A 753 21.86 16.72 8.81
N ILE A 754 22.41 17.87 9.16
CA ILE A 754 21.71 19.02 9.68
C ILE A 754 21.77 20.12 8.60
N ALA A 755 20.65 20.74 8.31
CA ALA A 755 20.50 21.87 7.39
C ALA A 755 20.20 23.16 8.17
N PRO A 756 21.20 23.90 8.60
CA PRO A 756 21.01 25.22 9.20
C PRO A 756 20.33 26.21 8.27
N LEU A 757 20.76 26.27 7.02
CA LEU A 757 20.16 27.04 5.93
C LEU A 757 20.69 26.44 4.61
N TRP A 758 20.10 25.34 4.17
CA TRP A 758 20.53 24.65 2.93
C TRP A 758 19.93 25.37 1.73
N ASP A 759 20.77 26.09 1.02
CA ASP A 759 20.49 26.89 -0.17
C ASP A 759 21.73 26.92 -1.05
N ASP A 760 21.61 27.32 -2.29
CA ASP A 760 22.74 27.60 -3.19
C ASP A 760 23.54 28.82 -2.68
N LEU A 761 24.58 28.58 -1.89
CA LEU A 761 25.38 29.62 -1.21
C LEU A 761 26.83 29.63 -1.66
N THR A 762 27.35 30.80 -1.98
CA THR A 762 28.74 31.04 -2.41
C THR A 762 29.52 31.82 -1.36
N LEU A 763 30.76 31.39 -1.08
CA LEU A 763 31.69 32.08 -0.18
C LEU A 763 32.73 32.88 -0.99
N ASP A 764 32.50 34.19 -1.08
CA ASP A 764 33.40 35.15 -1.73
C ASP A 764 34.45 35.70 -0.73
N LYS A 765 35.26 36.68 -1.15
CA LYS A 765 36.29 37.33 -0.31
C LYS A 765 35.72 38.04 0.93
N LYS A 766 34.42 38.27 1.03
CA LYS A 766 33.74 38.92 2.16
C LYS A 766 33.09 37.88 3.08
N SER A 767 33.13 36.61 2.68
CA SER A 767 32.50 35.49 3.40
C SER A 767 33.52 34.67 4.16
N SER A 768 33.10 33.98 5.18
CA SER A 768 33.90 32.96 5.87
C SER A 768 33.03 31.94 6.57
N VAL A 769 33.50 30.71 6.70
CA VAL A 769 32.95 29.74 7.66
C VAL A 769 33.94 29.59 8.82
N GLN A 770 33.42 29.68 10.04
CA GLN A 770 34.22 29.70 11.25
C GLN A 770 33.70 28.71 12.26
N THR A 771 34.60 28.24 13.15
CA THR A 771 34.23 27.45 14.32
C THR A 771 34.63 28.13 15.62
N THR A 772 33.92 27.81 16.69
CA THR A 772 34.24 28.23 18.06
C THR A 772 33.72 27.19 19.03
N THR A 773 34.54 26.92 20.08
CA THR A 773 34.12 26.11 21.24
C THR A 773 34.15 27.01 22.49
N THR A 774 33.03 27.07 23.20
CA THR A 774 32.88 27.79 24.47
C THR A 774 32.51 26.85 25.61
N GLY A 775 32.66 27.28 26.85
CA GLY A 775 32.31 26.45 28.04
C GLY A 775 33.40 25.46 28.44
N THR A 776 33.12 24.63 29.44
CA THR A 776 34.02 23.63 30.01
C THR A 776 33.55 22.23 29.66
N LYS A 777 34.44 21.23 29.73
CA LYS A 777 34.12 19.81 29.45
C LYS A 777 32.88 19.36 30.21
N GLY A 778 31.93 18.77 29.49
CA GLY A 778 30.62 18.35 29.97
C GLY A 778 29.49 19.41 29.77
N SER A 779 29.86 20.66 29.42
CA SER A 779 28.94 21.75 29.16
C SER A 779 29.40 22.66 28.00
N ARG A 780 30.26 22.12 27.12
CA ARG A 780 30.76 22.86 25.97
C ARG A 780 29.65 23.11 24.94
N LYS A 781 29.77 24.26 24.27
CA LYS A 781 29.00 24.56 23.05
C LYS A 781 29.97 24.69 21.89
N PHE A 782 29.68 24.02 20.78
CA PHE A 782 30.48 24.11 19.56
C PHE A 782 29.61 24.75 18.45
N ALA A 783 30.06 25.91 17.97
CA ALA A 783 29.38 26.64 16.90
C ALA A 783 30.11 26.48 15.58
N ILE A 784 29.37 26.29 14.51
CA ILE A 784 29.77 26.39 13.11
C ILE A 784 29.02 27.59 12.54
N VAL A 785 29.75 28.62 12.08
CA VAL A 785 29.21 29.93 11.71
C VAL A 785 29.47 30.20 10.24
N TRP A 786 28.44 30.33 9.45
CA TRP A 786 28.53 30.91 8.10
C TRP A 786 28.37 32.42 8.22
N ASN A 787 29.42 33.14 7.92
CA ASN A 787 29.45 34.59 8.06
C ASN A 787 29.40 35.23 6.70
N ASN A 788 28.35 36.03 6.45
CA ASN A 788 28.18 36.88 5.26
C ASN A 788 28.24 36.09 3.92
N ALA A 789 27.66 34.88 3.88
CA ALA A 789 27.55 34.07 2.67
C ALA A 789 26.68 34.75 1.60
N ALA A 790 27.07 34.72 0.33
CA ALA A 790 26.27 35.19 -0.78
C ALA A 790 25.36 34.10 -1.33
N TYR A 791 24.28 34.44 -2.01
CA TYR A 791 23.43 33.48 -2.73
C TYR A 791 23.97 33.27 -4.16
N GLY A 792 24.15 32.00 -4.57
CA GLY A 792 24.63 31.59 -5.91
C GLY A 792 23.56 31.77 -6.99
N ASN A 793 22.30 31.68 -6.64
CA ASN A 793 21.14 31.79 -7.54
C ASN A 793 20.77 33.21 -7.99
N GLY A 794 21.60 34.21 -7.70
CA GLY A 794 21.38 35.61 -8.07
C GLY A 794 20.45 36.40 -7.12
N THR A 795 20.01 35.79 -6.02
CA THR A 795 19.29 36.49 -4.94
C THR A 795 20.18 37.61 -4.35
N SER A 796 19.64 38.82 -4.26
CA SER A 796 20.36 39.92 -3.69
C SER A 796 20.44 39.84 -2.16
N GLY A 797 21.57 40.21 -1.58
CA GLY A 797 21.81 40.17 -0.13
C GLY A 797 22.71 39.04 0.30
N ARG A 798 22.71 38.74 1.58
CA ARG A 798 23.63 37.76 2.20
C ARG A 798 23.02 37.12 3.42
N ALA A 799 23.55 35.93 3.79
CA ALA A 799 23.14 35.21 4.97
C ALA A 799 24.28 35.12 6.01
N THR A 800 23.93 35.28 7.28
CA THR A 800 24.79 35.03 8.43
C THR A 800 24.02 34.20 9.44
N PHE A 801 24.43 32.94 9.65
CA PHE A 801 23.73 31.97 10.48
C PHE A 801 24.73 30.98 11.11
N GLU A 802 24.27 30.23 12.11
CA GLU A 802 25.11 29.24 12.78
C GLU A 802 24.35 27.99 13.22
N ALA A 803 25.08 26.89 13.35
CA ALA A 803 24.66 25.68 14.04
C ALA A 803 25.46 25.54 15.35
N VAL A 804 24.76 25.48 16.49
CA VAL A 804 25.38 25.36 17.83
C VAL A 804 25.04 24.00 18.42
N PHE A 805 26.06 23.17 18.61
CA PHE A 805 25.97 21.85 19.25
C PHE A 805 26.21 22.00 20.76
N ASP A 806 25.37 21.43 21.58
CA ASP A 806 25.40 21.51 23.05
C ASP A 806 25.81 20.14 23.63
N GLU A 807 26.97 20.10 24.27
CA GLU A 807 27.55 18.85 24.85
C GLU A 807 26.66 18.25 25.97
N ALA A 808 26.05 19.12 26.78
CA ALA A 808 25.29 18.68 27.94
C ALA A 808 23.95 18.05 27.59
N THR A 809 23.33 18.54 26.52
CA THR A 809 21.94 18.17 26.15
C THR A 809 21.88 17.33 24.88
N GLY A 810 22.96 17.30 24.08
CA GLY A 810 22.96 16.68 22.75
C GLY A 810 22.10 17.42 21.72
N ALA A 811 21.53 18.58 22.05
CA ALA A 811 20.70 19.34 21.13
C ALA A 811 21.56 20.17 20.16
N VAL A 812 20.96 20.48 19.00
CA VAL A 812 21.48 21.48 18.07
C VAL A 812 20.54 22.69 18.00
N THR A 813 21.11 23.90 18.09
CA THR A 813 20.37 25.14 17.93
C THR A 813 20.85 25.85 16.68
N LEU A 814 19.94 26.13 15.76
CA LEU A 814 20.19 26.89 14.54
C LEU A 814 19.82 28.35 14.82
N GLN A 815 20.75 29.28 14.58
CA GLN A 815 20.57 30.70 14.90
C GLN A 815 20.81 31.55 13.66
N TYR A 816 20.00 32.60 13.51
CA TYR A 816 19.97 33.44 12.32
C TYR A 816 20.24 34.90 12.71
N LYS A 817 21.44 35.36 12.37
CA LYS A 817 21.81 36.77 12.65
C LYS A 817 21.23 37.70 11.60
N SER A 818 21.33 37.32 10.33
CA SER A 818 20.71 38.00 9.20
C SER A 818 20.55 37.06 8.03
N VAL A 819 19.37 37.01 7.42
CA VAL A 819 19.04 36.18 6.26
C VAL A 819 18.21 37.02 5.28
N ALA A 820 18.85 37.50 4.21
CA ALA A 820 18.26 38.52 3.35
C ALA A 820 16.96 38.08 2.65
N ASP A 821 16.88 36.80 2.21
CA ASP A 821 15.71 36.19 1.56
C ASP A 821 14.73 35.56 2.57
N LYS A 822 15.07 35.57 3.87
CA LYS A 822 14.30 34.96 4.95
C LYS A 822 14.10 33.44 4.76
N GLY A 823 14.98 32.78 4.01
CA GLY A 823 14.92 31.34 3.72
C GLY A 823 13.94 30.97 2.60
N ALA A 824 13.63 31.89 1.69
CA ALA A 824 12.69 31.68 0.58
C ALA A 824 13.15 30.57 -0.38
N GLY A 825 14.46 30.34 -0.54
CA GLY A 825 15.08 29.30 -1.31
C GLY A 825 15.64 28.14 -0.48
N ALA A 826 15.54 28.19 0.85
CA ALA A 826 16.27 27.28 1.73
C ALA A 826 15.44 26.15 2.33
N THR A 827 16.13 25.04 2.66
CA THR A 827 15.64 24.00 3.59
C THR A 827 16.29 24.18 4.96
N VAL A 828 15.48 24.13 6.01
CA VAL A 828 15.94 24.11 7.41
C VAL A 828 15.39 22.89 8.12
N GLY A 829 16.28 22.06 8.72
CA GLY A 829 15.88 20.85 9.40
C GLY A 829 16.99 19.85 9.66
N ILE A 830 16.62 18.61 9.96
CA ILE A 830 17.51 17.48 10.19
C ILE A 830 17.01 16.24 9.45
N ALA A 831 17.92 15.38 8.97
CA ALA A 831 17.57 14.13 8.28
C ALA A 831 18.47 12.98 8.76
N ASN A 832 17.89 11.77 8.84
CA ASN A 832 18.59 10.57 9.28
C ASN A 832 19.59 10.03 8.25
N GLN A 833 20.35 8.99 8.61
CA GLN A 833 21.41 8.39 7.79
C GLN A 833 20.88 7.67 6.55
N SER A 834 19.61 7.28 6.51
CA SER A 834 18.95 6.64 5.34
C SER A 834 18.18 7.65 4.49
N GLY A 835 17.88 8.84 5.00
CA GLY A 835 17.01 9.82 4.34
C GLY A 835 15.50 9.53 4.47
N THR A 836 15.13 8.46 5.17
CA THR A 836 13.74 8.00 5.33
C THR A 836 13.01 8.70 6.48
N ASP A 837 13.74 9.37 7.38
CA ASP A 837 13.18 10.13 8.51
C ASP A 837 13.86 11.48 8.64
N GLY A 838 13.09 12.50 9.02
CA GLY A 838 13.59 13.86 9.13
C GLY A 838 12.58 14.83 9.72
N LEU A 839 13.09 15.88 10.32
CA LEU A 839 12.29 16.96 10.90
C LEU A 839 12.59 18.29 10.21
N GLN A 840 11.69 18.64 9.28
CA GLN A 840 11.77 19.91 8.53
C GLN A 840 11.17 21.05 9.35
N TYR A 841 11.92 22.11 9.55
CA TYR A 841 11.39 23.38 10.08
C TYR A 841 10.73 24.20 8.97
N SER A 842 11.44 24.43 7.85
CA SER A 842 10.92 25.12 6.66
C SER A 842 11.54 24.55 5.38
N PHE A 843 10.84 24.76 4.26
CA PHE A 843 11.32 24.43 2.91
C PHE A 843 10.78 25.49 1.93
N ASN A 844 11.68 26.25 1.30
CA ASN A 844 11.36 27.30 0.33
C ASN A 844 10.26 28.26 0.83
N GLN A 845 10.40 28.72 2.07
CA GLN A 845 9.43 29.62 2.74
C GLN A 845 10.11 30.78 3.45
N SER A 846 9.65 32.01 3.22
CA SER A 846 10.16 33.22 3.84
C SER A 846 9.76 33.38 5.32
N VAL A 847 10.24 32.46 6.17
CA VAL A 847 9.86 32.35 7.60
C VAL A 847 11.00 32.57 8.58
N ILE A 848 12.22 32.70 8.08
CA ILE A 848 13.41 32.93 8.91
C ILE A 848 13.53 34.44 9.20
N ALA A 849 13.39 34.82 10.44
CA ALA A 849 13.58 36.19 10.88
C ALA A 849 14.96 36.39 11.49
N ASP A 850 15.52 37.61 11.29
CA ASP A 850 16.78 38.01 11.93
C ASP A 850 16.64 38.00 13.47
N GLY A 851 17.69 37.60 14.15
CA GLY A 851 17.71 37.51 15.62
C GLY A 851 16.86 36.37 16.18
N THR A 852 16.56 35.34 15.40
CA THR A 852 15.77 34.15 15.83
C THR A 852 16.61 32.91 15.94
N ALA A 853 16.08 31.91 16.65
CA ALA A 853 16.69 30.59 16.82
C ALA A 853 15.65 29.47 16.88
N VAL A 854 16.01 28.29 16.34
CA VAL A 854 15.25 27.07 16.47
C VAL A 854 16.15 25.96 17.03
N ARG A 855 15.63 25.22 18.00
CA ARG A 855 16.35 24.12 18.64
C ARG A 855 15.77 22.78 18.24
N PHE A 856 16.65 21.87 17.85
CA PHE A 856 16.32 20.45 17.62
C PHE A 856 16.87 19.64 18.79
N THR A 857 16.00 18.82 19.39
CA THR A 857 16.34 17.94 20.51
C THR A 857 16.25 16.50 20.05
N GLN A 858 17.28 15.70 20.34
CA GLN A 858 17.32 14.28 19.96
C GLN A 858 16.30 13.48 20.75
N GLY A 859 15.63 12.54 20.08
CA GLY A 859 14.74 11.57 20.71
C GLY A 859 15.50 10.61 21.64
N ALA A 860 14.77 10.03 22.58
CA ALA A 860 15.33 9.08 23.54
C ALA A 860 15.50 7.66 22.99
N LYS A 861 15.18 7.42 21.71
CA LYS A 861 15.28 6.08 21.08
C LYS A 861 16.67 5.78 20.59
#